data_c5c8b68f57ffbeb5c663bd5e2291e10d
#
_entry.id   c5c8b68f57ffbeb5c663bd5e2291e10d
#
_cell.length_a   1.000
_cell.length_b   1.000
_cell.length_c   1.000
_cell.angle_alpha   90.00
_cell.angle_beta   90.00
_cell.angle_gamma   90.00
#
_symmetry.space_group_name_H-M   'P 1'
#
loop_
_entity.id
_entity.type
_entity.pdbx_description
1 polymer ?
#
loop_
_entity_poly.entity_id
_entity_poly.type
_entity_poly.pdbx_seq_one_letter_code
_entity_poly.pdbx_strand_id
1 'polypeptide(L)'
;MRFLKPFIFFFCVSLGFSQQSATSAKTIENALQQKQNLAQQSLVKNTSFTNVGPTIMSGRVVDLAVNPNNPNEFYVGYASGGVWYTKNNGTSFEPIFDASNTQNVGDIAVDWKNKTIWVGTGESNSSRSSYAGIGILKSTNHGKTWTNVGLKDSHHIGRIIINPNNPNEVTIGVVGHLYSSNKTRGIYKTKDGGKTWKNVLFINKDTGIIDINVSPTNANIMYAASWERNRSSWNFDGDGKNSAIYKSIDGGNSWKKITAKNNGFPTGDGVGRIGIAAFNDNVVYALLDNQFRRPAEKDDNEDGLRKEDFKTMSQADFLKLTDKDLNSYLRSNRFPRKYSPKSVKASVKNGSVQPSDLALYLKNANAALFDSPVIGAEVYKSTDGGKTWAKIHDDYLDGVYSSYGYYFGVIAVNPSNENKIYVLGVPIIKSDDGGKTFESIGKENVHSDHQAIWLNPKEEGHIINGNDGGVNITYDDGENWTKNNAPSVGQFYYINVDNQKPYNVYGGLQDNGVWYGPSNYSASKNWGGSGQYPYKRIGGGDGMQVQIDSRDNNIVYSGSQFGFYSRQNLETGERISINPKHELGDSPYRYNWQTPILLSPHNQDILYMGANKLLRSMDQGETFDVISSDLTTGGKKGNVPYGTLTAISESPFQFGMIYTGSDDGYINLTTNGGSSWNRISDNLPQGLWVSRVVASQHKKNRIYATLNGYRFDDFSAYVFMSENAGQTWESISSNVPASAVNVIKEDPKNENILYLGTDNGAYITFNNGEKWEAFNNGLPSVAVHDLVIQSEANDLLIGTHGRSIYKTNVAHFQSMTASKMNKDIVIFDVESVRR
;
A
#
# COMPACT_ATOMS: atom_id res chain seq x y z
N MET A 1 27.87 -3.08 71.62
CA MET A 1 26.93 -2.35 70.77
C MET A 1 27.41 -2.48 69.34
N ARG A 2 26.84 -3.39 68.51
CA ARG A 2 27.13 -3.55 67.10
C ARG A 2 25.98 -2.90 66.29
N PHE A 3 26.29 -1.89 65.51
CA PHE A 3 25.34 -1.23 64.65
C PHE A 3 25.16 -2.06 63.36
N LEU A 4 23.97 -2.58 63.14
CA LEU A 4 23.54 -3.14 61.86
C LEU A 4 23.13 -1.98 60.95
N LYS A 5 23.75 -1.86 59.76
CA LYS A 5 23.28 -1.01 58.68
C LYS A 5 22.24 -1.75 57.84
N PRO A 6 21.10 -1.15 57.51
CA PRO A 6 20.16 -1.76 56.58
C PRO A 6 20.68 -1.60 55.14
N PHE A 7 20.76 -2.71 54.42
CA PHE A 7 20.95 -2.77 52.97
C PHE A 7 19.61 -2.52 52.31
N ILE A 8 19.45 -1.37 51.63
CA ILE A 8 18.29 -1.11 50.77
C ILE A 8 18.59 -1.74 49.41
N PHE A 9 17.88 -2.79 49.07
CA PHE A 9 17.85 -3.42 47.75
C PHE A 9 16.98 -2.53 46.84
N PHE A 10 17.61 -1.79 45.93
CA PHE A 10 16.90 -1.17 44.78
C PHE A 10 16.53 -2.29 43.81
N PHE A 11 15.26 -2.67 43.78
CA PHE A 11 14.69 -3.45 42.68
C PHE A 11 14.58 -2.52 41.44
N CYS A 12 15.54 -2.58 40.53
CA CYS A 12 15.36 -2.07 39.18
C CYS A 12 14.35 -2.98 38.46
N VAL A 13 13.08 -2.59 38.47
CA VAL A 13 12.12 -3.16 37.53
C VAL A 13 12.51 -2.63 36.15
N SER A 14 13.26 -3.42 35.41
CA SER A 14 13.38 -3.23 33.98
C SER A 14 11.99 -3.51 33.38
N LEU A 15 11.26 -2.45 33.04
CA LEU A 15 10.13 -2.54 32.15
C LEU A 15 10.67 -3.02 30.80
N GLY A 16 10.74 -4.33 30.64
CA GLY A 16 10.92 -4.94 29.33
C GLY A 16 9.73 -4.52 28.48
N PHE A 17 9.97 -3.73 27.44
CA PHE A 17 8.99 -3.51 26.39
C PHE A 17 8.67 -4.88 25.80
N SER A 18 7.54 -5.43 26.16
CA SER A 18 7.00 -6.63 25.52
C SER A 18 6.77 -6.27 24.06
N GLN A 19 7.51 -6.91 23.16
CA GLN A 19 7.23 -6.87 21.75
C GLN A 19 5.74 -7.25 21.60
N GLN A 20 4.94 -6.38 20.98
CA GLN A 20 3.52 -6.64 20.76
C GLN A 20 3.39 -7.97 20.00
N SER A 21 2.58 -8.87 20.53
CA SER A 21 2.34 -10.17 19.88
C SER A 21 1.34 -10.00 18.75
N ALA A 22 1.58 -10.70 17.65
CA ALA A 22 0.63 -10.75 16.53
C ALA A 22 -0.76 -11.18 17.01
N THR A 23 -1.81 -10.55 16.47
CA THR A 23 -3.20 -10.90 16.75
C THR A 23 -3.48 -12.33 16.29
N SER A 24 -3.98 -13.17 17.17
CA SER A 24 -4.21 -14.58 16.87
C SER A 24 -5.33 -14.76 15.81
N ALA A 25 -5.23 -15.81 15.00
CA ALA A 25 -6.29 -16.18 14.04
C ALA A 25 -7.65 -16.38 14.74
N LYS A 26 -7.66 -16.85 16.00
CA LYS A 26 -8.91 -16.99 16.77
C LYS A 26 -9.51 -15.65 17.14
N THR A 27 -8.70 -14.65 17.48
CA THR A 27 -9.16 -13.28 17.74
C THR A 27 -9.79 -12.68 16.48
N ILE A 28 -9.15 -12.87 15.30
CA ILE A 28 -9.69 -12.42 14.01
C ILE A 28 -11.02 -13.11 13.69
N GLU A 29 -11.11 -14.43 13.88
CA GLU A 29 -12.36 -15.17 13.66
C GLU A 29 -13.50 -14.63 14.55
N ASN A 30 -13.22 -14.38 15.83
CA ASN A 30 -14.19 -13.78 16.75
C ASN A 30 -14.58 -12.36 16.31
N ALA A 31 -13.64 -11.55 15.86
CA ALA A 31 -13.89 -10.19 15.35
C ALA A 31 -14.79 -10.18 14.11
N LEU A 32 -14.58 -11.11 13.17
CA LEU A 32 -15.43 -11.27 11.99
C LEU A 32 -16.87 -11.66 12.37
N GLN A 33 -17.04 -12.58 13.35
CA GLN A 33 -18.34 -12.94 13.87
C GLN A 33 -19.02 -11.76 14.59
N GLN A 34 -18.26 -11.04 15.42
CA GLN A 34 -18.76 -9.83 16.10
C GLN A 34 -19.22 -8.77 15.10
N LYS A 35 -18.45 -8.53 14.01
CA LYS A 35 -18.83 -7.61 12.94
C LYS A 35 -20.17 -8.00 12.29
N GLN A 36 -20.35 -9.29 11.99
CA GLN A 36 -21.60 -9.78 11.40
C GLN A 36 -22.79 -9.54 12.35
N ASN A 37 -22.62 -9.83 13.64
CA ASN A 37 -23.65 -9.60 14.65
C ASN A 37 -24.00 -8.11 14.77
N LEU A 38 -22.98 -7.23 14.79
CA LEU A 38 -23.18 -5.78 14.82
C LEU A 38 -23.92 -5.29 13.57
N ALA A 39 -23.58 -5.80 12.38
CA ALA A 39 -24.26 -5.41 11.14
C ALA A 39 -25.74 -5.80 11.13
N GLN A 40 -26.10 -6.95 11.67
CA GLN A 40 -27.50 -7.39 11.79
C GLN A 40 -28.32 -6.53 12.75
N GLN A 41 -27.69 -6.09 13.84
CA GLN A 41 -28.35 -5.33 14.93
C GLN A 41 -28.22 -3.81 14.76
N SER A 42 -27.43 -3.34 13.79
CA SER A 42 -27.13 -1.92 13.59
C SER A 42 -28.38 -1.08 13.39
N LEU A 43 -28.45 0.05 14.08
CA LEU A 43 -29.50 1.07 13.92
C LEU A 43 -29.48 1.70 12.53
N VAL A 44 -28.34 1.69 11.85
CA VAL A 44 -28.14 2.29 10.53
C VAL A 44 -28.09 1.26 9.39
N LYS A 45 -28.45 0.02 9.64
CA LYS A 45 -28.36 -1.09 8.65
C LYS A 45 -29.17 -0.86 7.37
N ASN A 46 -30.14 0.02 7.38
CA ASN A 46 -30.97 0.33 6.21
C ASN A 46 -30.44 1.54 5.41
N THR A 47 -29.44 2.26 5.90
CA THR A 47 -28.80 3.36 5.18
C THR A 47 -27.70 2.80 4.29
N SER A 48 -27.90 2.88 2.98
CA SER A 48 -26.98 2.31 2.01
C SER A 48 -25.96 3.32 1.52
N PHE A 49 -24.79 2.82 1.23
CA PHE A 49 -23.75 3.51 0.47
C PHE A 49 -23.91 3.27 -1.03
N THR A 50 -23.61 4.29 -1.82
CA THR A 50 -23.52 4.22 -3.28
C THR A 50 -22.09 4.45 -3.72
N ASN A 51 -21.57 3.58 -4.59
CA ASN A 51 -20.25 3.78 -5.18
C ASN A 51 -20.29 4.92 -6.21
N VAL A 52 -19.36 5.88 -6.10
CA VAL A 52 -19.27 7.05 -6.98
C VAL A 52 -18.00 7.04 -7.84
N GLY A 53 -17.36 5.87 -7.99
CA GLY A 53 -16.16 5.69 -8.82
C GLY A 53 -14.88 6.20 -8.15
N PRO A 54 -13.84 6.46 -8.95
CA PRO A 54 -13.73 6.20 -10.40
C PRO A 54 -13.63 4.71 -10.76
N THR A 55 -13.84 4.39 -12.04
CA THR A 55 -13.62 3.05 -12.61
C THR A 55 -12.42 3.01 -13.56
N ILE A 56 -11.99 4.14 -14.07
CA ILE A 56 -10.75 4.28 -14.82
C ILE A 56 -9.57 4.25 -13.86
N MET A 57 -8.42 3.73 -14.29
CA MET A 57 -7.29 3.49 -13.40
C MET A 57 -7.70 2.69 -12.19
N SER A 58 -7.97 1.42 -12.43
CA SER A 58 -8.34 0.42 -11.43
C SER A 58 -7.16 0.09 -10.51
N GLY A 59 -7.42 -0.64 -9.43
CA GLY A 59 -6.38 -1.11 -8.54
C GLY A 59 -5.62 -2.34 -9.09
N ARG A 60 -4.62 -2.75 -8.37
CA ARG A 60 -3.67 -3.81 -8.71
C ARG A 60 -4.33 -5.17 -8.90
N VAL A 61 -4.16 -5.76 -10.09
CA VAL A 61 -4.55 -7.13 -10.40
C VAL A 61 -3.42 -8.08 -10.01
N VAL A 62 -3.67 -8.98 -9.07
CA VAL A 62 -2.67 -9.94 -8.57
C VAL A 62 -2.75 -11.31 -9.22
N ASP A 63 -3.93 -11.68 -9.77
CA ASP A 63 -4.08 -12.95 -10.45
C ASP A 63 -5.27 -12.97 -11.42
N LEU A 64 -5.22 -13.88 -12.38
CA LEU A 64 -6.21 -14.12 -13.43
C LEU A 64 -6.54 -15.61 -13.54
N ALA A 65 -7.79 -15.97 -13.42
CA ALA A 65 -8.26 -17.34 -13.69
C ALA A 65 -9.14 -17.36 -14.94
N VAL A 66 -8.58 -17.80 -16.06
CA VAL A 66 -9.26 -17.79 -17.37
C VAL A 66 -9.79 -19.17 -17.72
N ASN A 67 -11.00 -19.24 -18.29
CA ASN A 67 -11.58 -20.48 -18.77
C ASN A 67 -10.85 -20.94 -20.05
N PRO A 68 -10.11 -22.07 -20.02
CA PRO A 68 -9.32 -22.50 -21.18
C PRO A 68 -10.18 -22.96 -22.37
N ASN A 69 -11.50 -23.18 -22.17
CA ASN A 69 -12.44 -23.55 -23.23
C ASN A 69 -13.23 -22.36 -23.76
N ASN A 70 -13.25 -21.23 -23.03
CA ASN A 70 -13.89 -19.99 -23.43
C ASN A 70 -13.12 -18.80 -22.84
N PRO A 71 -12.09 -18.29 -23.52
CA PRO A 71 -11.25 -17.20 -22.98
C PRO A 71 -12.00 -15.88 -22.73
N ASN A 72 -13.21 -15.72 -23.22
CA ASN A 72 -14.06 -14.57 -22.89
C ASN A 72 -14.62 -14.62 -21.46
N GLU A 73 -14.46 -15.75 -20.78
CA GLU A 73 -14.93 -16.01 -19.43
C GLU A 73 -13.74 -16.13 -18.48
N PHE A 74 -13.62 -15.19 -17.53
CA PHE A 74 -12.52 -15.20 -16.56
C PHE A 74 -12.84 -14.46 -15.26
N TYR A 75 -12.06 -14.78 -14.24
CA TYR A 75 -12.04 -14.10 -12.95
C TYR A 75 -10.78 -13.25 -12.84
N VAL A 76 -10.92 -12.10 -12.18
CA VAL A 76 -9.83 -11.16 -11.88
C VAL A 76 -9.74 -10.97 -10.38
N GLY A 77 -8.58 -11.25 -9.80
CA GLY A 77 -8.25 -10.98 -8.41
C GLY A 77 -7.54 -9.64 -8.25
N TYR A 78 -8.16 -8.74 -7.51
CA TYR A 78 -7.53 -7.47 -7.13
C TYR A 78 -6.96 -7.57 -5.72
N ALA A 79 -5.77 -7.07 -5.49
CA ALA A 79 -5.03 -7.17 -4.23
C ALA A 79 -5.86 -6.82 -2.99
N SER A 80 -6.67 -5.77 -3.06
CA SER A 80 -7.58 -5.30 -2.02
C SER A 80 -8.99 -4.97 -2.53
N GLY A 81 -9.28 -5.31 -3.78
CA GLY A 81 -10.55 -5.01 -4.47
C GLY A 81 -11.47 -6.22 -4.66
N GLY A 82 -11.10 -7.38 -4.11
CA GLY A 82 -11.86 -8.62 -4.21
C GLY A 82 -11.73 -9.32 -5.55
N VAL A 83 -12.67 -10.19 -5.85
CA VAL A 83 -12.72 -10.98 -7.09
C VAL A 83 -13.87 -10.52 -7.96
N TRP A 84 -13.57 -10.29 -9.22
CA TRP A 84 -14.52 -9.86 -10.24
C TRP A 84 -14.61 -10.89 -11.34
N TYR A 85 -15.81 -11.08 -11.88
CA TYR A 85 -16.12 -12.07 -12.91
C TYR A 85 -16.61 -11.40 -14.19
N THR A 86 -16.11 -11.84 -15.32
CA THR A 86 -16.61 -11.49 -16.65
C THR A 86 -16.92 -12.74 -17.48
N LYS A 87 -17.94 -12.66 -18.34
CA LYS A 87 -18.28 -13.69 -19.33
C LYS A 87 -18.28 -13.17 -20.76
N ASN A 88 -17.84 -11.93 -20.95
CA ASN A 88 -17.90 -11.22 -22.22
C ASN A 88 -16.62 -10.43 -22.50
N ASN A 89 -15.47 -11.06 -22.21
CA ASN A 89 -14.15 -10.53 -22.52
C ASN A 89 -13.88 -9.17 -21.88
N GLY A 90 -14.32 -8.98 -20.62
CA GLY A 90 -14.10 -7.75 -19.86
C GLY A 90 -14.97 -6.56 -20.29
N THR A 91 -15.97 -6.76 -21.15
CA THR A 91 -16.94 -5.71 -21.50
C THR A 91 -17.76 -5.28 -20.28
N SER A 92 -18.08 -6.23 -19.40
CA SER A 92 -18.69 -5.98 -18.09
C SER A 92 -18.15 -6.94 -17.05
N PHE A 93 -18.22 -6.53 -15.78
CA PHE A 93 -17.76 -7.31 -14.63
C PHE A 93 -18.81 -7.32 -13.52
N GLU A 94 -18.87 -8.45 -12.81
CA GLU A 94 -19.66 -8.63 -11.60
C GLU A 94 -18.73 -8.83 -10.39
N PRO A 95 -18.88 -8.08 -9.28
CA PRO A 95 -18.14 -8.33 -8.06
C PRO A 95 -18.71 -9.56 -7.36
N ILE A 96 -17.98 -10.65 -7.33
CA ILE A 96 -18.45 -11.91 -6.74
C ILE A 96 -17.90 -12.16 -5.33
N PHE A 97 -17.09 -11.26 -4.80
CA PHE A 97 -16.42 -11.43 -3.51
C PHE A 97 -17.00 -10.54 -2.41
N ASP A 98 -18.01 -9.73 -2.70
CA ASP A 98 -18.60 -8.76 -1.76
C ASP A 98 -19.25 -9.43 -0.54
N ALA A 99 -19.76 -10.65 -0.69
CA ALA A 99 -20.29 -11.44 0.41
C ALA A 99 -19.22 -12.10 1.30
N SER A 100 -17.95 -11.95 0.98
CA SER A 100 -16.84 -12.46 1.80
C SER A 100 -16.51 -11.50 2.97
N ASN A 101 -15.76 -12.01 3.95
CA ASN A 101 -15.33 -11.22 5.10
C ASN A 101 -14.04 -10.42 4.84
N THR A 102 -13.53 -10.40 3.62
CA THR A 102 -12.34 -9.66 3.19
C THR A 102 -12.38 -9.38 1.71
N GLN A 103 -11.71 -8.33 1.25
CA GLN A 103 -11.47 -8.08 -0.16
C GLN A 103 -10.00 -8.33 -0.55
N ASN A 104 -9.18 -8.85 0.38
CA ASN A 104 -7.75 -9.04 0.18
C ASN A 104 -7.48 -10.37 -0.54
N VAL A 105 -6.94 -10.33 -1.75
CA VAL A 105 -6.68 -11.50 -2.60
C VAL A 105 -5.19 -11.67 -2.81
N GLY A 106 -4.73 -12.93 -2.70
CA GLY A 106 -3.37 -13.34 -3.04
C GLY A 106 -3.32 -14.16 -4.33
N ASP A 107 -4.26 -15.11 -4.48
CA ASP A 107 -4.30 -16.02 -5.65
C ASP A 107 -5.70 -16.61 -5.86
N ILE A 108 -6.04 -16.97 -7.10
CA ILE A 108 -7.33 -17.54 -7.48
C ILE A 108 -7.12 -18.83 -8.29
N ALA A 109 -7.79 -19.91 -7.92
CA ALA A 109 -7.84 -21.11 -8.73
C ALA A 109 -9.29 -21.55 -8.95
N VAL A 110 -9.60 -21.97 -10.17
CA VAL A 110 -10.96 -22.36 -10.58
C VAL A 110 -10.97 -23.76 -11.18
N ASP A 111 -11.78 -24.63 -10.59
CA ASP A 111 -12.21 -25.86 -11.25
C ASP A 111 -13.37 -25.51 -12.18
N TRP A 112 -13.08 -25.28 -13.45
CA TRP A 112 -14.04 -24.85 -14.46
C TRP A 112 -15.12 -25.90 -14.75
N LYS A 113 -14.81 -27.17 -14.54
CA LYS A 113 -15.76 -28.26 -14.75
C LYS A 113 -16.88 -28.26 -13.70
N ASN A 114 -16.50 -28.09 -12.42
CA ASN A 114 -17.42 -28.09 -11.29
C ASN A 114 -17.81 -26.69 -10.84
N LYS A 115 -17.23 -25.65 -11.48
CA LYS A 115 -17.43 -24.23 -11.16
C LYS A 115 -17.11 -23.90 -9.69
N THR A 116 -16.09 -24.56 -9.16
CA THR A 116 -15.61 -24.34 -7.80
C THR A 116 -14.47 -23.32 -7.83
N ILE A 117 -14.62 -22.25 -7.05
CA ILE A 117 -13.64 -21.17 -6.96
C ILE A 117 -12.92 -21.28 -5.62
N TRP A 118 -11.59 -21.21 -5.66
CA TRP A 118 -10.73 -21.12 -4.52
C TRP A 118 -10.04 -19.76 -4.51
N VAL A 119 -10.04 -19.07 -3.38
CA VAL A 119 -9.35 -17.80 -3.20
C VAL A 119 -8.41 -17.92 -2.01
N GLY A 120 -7.12 -17.76 -2.26
CA GLY A 120 -6.11 -17.54 -1.25
C GLY A 120 -6.13 -16.07 -0.86
N THR A 121 -6.44 -15.79 0.40
CA THR A 121 -6.57 -14.41 0.83
C THR A 121 -5.25 -13.79 1.29
N GLY A 122 -5.15 -12.46 1.19
CA GLY A 122 -3.99 -11.68 1.55
C GLY A 122 -2.95 -11.58 0.43
N GLU A 123 -2.69 -10.37 -0.03
CA GLU A 123 -1.76 -10.10 -1.12
C GLU A 123 -0.33 -10.54 -0.79
N SER A 124 0.29 -11.30 -1.70
CA SER A 124 1.59 -11.93 -1.49
C SER A 124 2.81 -11.04 -1.83
N ASN A 125 2.61 -9.89 -2.50
CA ASN A 125 3.70 -9.04 -3.01
C ASN A 125 4.50 -8.30 -1.94
N SER A 126 4.06 -8.32 -0.68
CA SER A 126 4.80 -7.78 0.48
C SER A 126 5.05 -6.27 0.43
N SER A 127 4.17 -5.54 -0.23
CA SER A 127 4.15 -4.08 -0.26
C SER A 127 3.79 -3.47 1.11
N ARG A 128 3.93 -2.16 1.27
CA ARG A 128 3.48 -1.42 2.47
C ARG A 128 1.97 -1.52 2.68
N SER A 129 1.22 -1.73 1.60
CA SER A 129 -0.24 -1.86 1.55
C SER A 129 -0.73 -3.28 1.28
N SER A 130 0.12 -4.29 1.51
CA SER A 130 -0.28 -5.70 1.43
C SER A 130 -1.02 -6.08 2.70
N TYR A 131 -2.34 -6.11 2.62
CA TYR A 131 -3.20 -6.48 3.75
C TYR A 131 -3.20 -7.97 4.00
N ALA A 132 -3.23 -8.34 5.28
CA ALA A 132 -3.37 -9.72 5.70
C ALA A 132 -4.73 -10.31 5.26
N GLY A 133 -4.70 -11.58 4.89
CA GLY A 133 -5.88 -12.38 4.63
C GLY A 133 -6.34 -13.18 5.84
N ILE A 134 -7.34 -14.01 5.62
CA ILE A 134 -8.00 -14.82 6.64
C ILE A 134 -7.94 -16.34 6.33
N GLY A 135 -7.03 -16.76 5.48
CA GLY A 135 -6.88 -18.14 5.03
C GLY A 135 -7.45 -18.38 3.65
N ILE A 136 -7.97 -19.59 3.43
CA ILE A 136 -8.53 -20.02 2.14
C ILE A 136 -10.04 -19.94 2.15
N LEU A 137 -10.59 -19.25 1.16
CA LEU A 137 -12.02 -19.19 0.91
C LEU A 137 -12.38 -20.05 -0.30
N LYS A 138 -13.50 -20.77 -0.22
CA LYS A 138 -14.02 -21.64 -1.27
C LYS A 138 -15.49 -21.33 -1.55
N SER A 139 -15.84 -21.23 -2.82
CA SER A 139 -17.23 -21.13 -3.28
C SER A 139 -17.54 -22.25 -4.28
N THR A 140 -18.73 -22.85 -4.16
CA THR A 140 -19.26 -23.85 -5.09
C THR A 140 -20.51 -23.36 -5.81
N ASN A 141 -20.83 -22.07 -5.70
CA ASN A 141 -22.04 -21.47 -6.24
C ASN A 141 -21.79 -20.10 -6.91
N HIS A 142 -20.66 -19.99 -7.65
CA HIS A 142 -20.25 -18.77 -8.37
C HIS A 142 -20.06 -17.53 -7.49
N GLY A 143 -19.50 -17.71 -6.31
CA GLY A 143 -19.20 -16.59 -5.41
C GLY A 143 -20.40 -16.02 -4.63
N LYS A 144 -21.59 -16.64 -4.74
CA LYS A 144 -22.76 -16.21 -3.96
C LYS A 144 -22.55 -16.40 -2.46
N THR A 145 -21.84 -17.46 -2.08
CA THR A 145 -21.41 -17.68 -0.70
C THR A 145 -19.98 -18.21 -0.66
N TRP A 146 -19.29 -17.91 0.43
CA TRP A 146 -17.90 -18.28 0.66
C TRP A 146 -17.75 -19.01 1.99
N THR A 147 -17.00 -20.10 1.98
CA THR A 147 -16.66 -20.87 3.18
C THR A 147 -15.16 -20.80 3.41
N ASN A 148 -14.74 -20.45 4.63
CA ASN A 148 -13.34 -20.55 5.02
C ASN A 148 -13.01 -22.04 5.25
N VAL A 149 -12.08 -22.58 4.48
CA VAL A 149 -11.70 -24.00 4.50
C VAL A 149 -10.34 -24.23 5.14
N GLY A 150 -9.81 -23.23 5.88
CA GLY A 150 -8.62 -23.41 6.71
C GLY A 150 -7.49 -22.43 6.45
N LEU A 151 -6.33 -22.73 7.02
CA LEU A 151 -5.11 -21.92 6.97
C LEU A 151 -5.31 -20.48 7.45
N LYS A 152 -6.13 -20.27 8.48
CA LYS A 152 -6.60 -18.96 8.96
C LYS A 152 -5.46 -18.05 9.44
N ASP A 153 -4.32 -18.60 9.85
CA ASP A 153 -3.12 -17.87 10.29
C ASP A 153 -2.07 -17.70 9.16
N SER A 154 -2.48 -17.89 7.90
CA SER A 154 -1.55 -17.78 6.76
C SER A 154 -1.17 -16.35 6.42
N HIS A 155 -2.01 -15.37 6.67
CA HIS A 155 -1.97 -13.98 6.27
C HIS A 155 -1.82 -13.75 4.76
N HIS A 156 -0.88 -14.42 4.09
CA HIS A 156 -0.60 -14.20 2.67
C HIS A 156 -0.43 -15.54 1.93
N ILE A 157 -1.25 -15.74 0.89
CA ILE A 157 -1.22 -16.92 0.04
C ILE A 157 -0.57 -16.55 -1.29
N GLY A 158 0.50 -17.29 -1.67
CA GLY A 158 1.25 -17.03 -2.88
C GLY A 158 0.71 -17.73 -4.11
N ARG A 159 0.23 -18.98 -3.98
CA ARG A 159 -0.24 -19.78 -5.11
C ARG A 159 -1.18 -20.91 -4.69
N ILE A 160 -2.19 -21.20 -5.51
CA ILE A 160 -3.11 -22.33 -5.38
C ILE A 160 -3.06 -23.18 -6.63
N ILE A 161 -2.80 -24.47 -6.48
CA ILE A 161 -2.80 -25.44 -7.57
C ILE A 161 -3.85 -26.52 -7.33
N ILE A 162 -4.86 -26.57 -8.18
CA ILE A 162 -5.86 -27.65 -8.21
C ILE A 162 -5.30 -28.78 -9.07
N ASN A 163 -5.32 -30.03 -8.57
CA ASN A 163 -4.94 -31.19 -9.37
C ASN A 163 -5.96 -31.42 -10.51
N PRO A 164 -5.54 -31.32 -11.79
CA PRO A 164 -6.48 -31.43 -12.91
C PRO A 164 -7.19 -32.80 -13.01
N ASN A 165 -6.58 -33.82 -12.41
CA ASN A 165 -7.12 -35.17 -12.41
C ASN A 165 -8.03 -35.47 -11.21
N ASN A 166 -7.91 -34.67 -10.13
CA ASN A 166 -8.70 -34.82 -8.90
C ASN A 166 -8.91 -33.46 -8.22
N PRO A 167 -10.01 -32.74 -8.43
CA PRO A 167 -10.24 -31.42 -7.91
C PRO A 167 -10.36 -31.33 -6.36
N ASN A 168 -10.43 -32.49 -5.68
CA ASN A 168 -10.33 -32.52 -4.22
C ASN A 168 -8.89 -32.43 -3.71
N GLU A 169 -7.90 -32.63 -4.58
CA GLU A 169 -6.51 -32.44 -4.27
C GLU A 169 -6.07 -31.03 -4.65
N VAL A 170 -5.66 -30.23 -3.64
CA VAL A 170 -5.20 -28.86 -3.85
C VAL A 170 -3.90 -28.66 -3.08
N THR A 171 -2.93 -28.03 -3.73
CA THR A 171 -1.63 -27.68 -3.16
C THR A 171 -1.55 -26.15 -3.05
N ILE A 172 -1.10 -25.63 -1.91
CA ILE A 172 -1.07 -24.18 -1.63
C ILE A 172 0.29 -23.75 -1.13
N GLY A 173 0.83 -22.70 -1.73
CA GLY A 173 2.01 -21.98 -1.25
C GLY A 173 1.58 -20.89 -0.27
N VAL A 174 2.05 -21.00 0.98
CA VAL A 174 1.79 -20.00 2.02
C VAL A 174 3.05 -19.18 2.25
N VAL A 175 2.94 -17.86 2.03
CA VAL A 175 4.03 -16.91 2.27
C VAL A 175 4.17 -16.60 3.77
N GLY A 176 3.06 -16.56 4.51
CA GLY A 176 3.01 -16.30 5.94
C GLY A 176 2.92 -14.82 6.30
N HIS A 177 3.04 -14.49 7.58
CA HIS A 177 2.96 -13.12 8.10
C HIS A 177 4.00 -12.20 7.45
N LEU A 178 3.65 -10.93 7.27
CA LEU A 178 4.56 -9.95 6.68
C LEU A 178 5.45 -9.28 7.74
N TYR A 179 4.89 -8.99 8.91
CA TYR A 179 5.54 -8.20 9.94
C TYR A 179 6.00 -9.03 11.16
N SER A 180 5.75 -10.33 11.15
CA SER A 180 6.17 -11.23 12.22
C SER A 180 6.51 -12.61 11.71
N SER A 181 7.31 -13.34 12.47
CA SER A 181 7.57 -14.76 12.22
C SER A 181 6.35 -15.59 12.57
N ASN A 182 6.00 -16.60 11.76
CA ASN A 182 4.91 -17.52 12.08
C ASN A 182 5.17 -18.94 11.58
N LYS A 183 4.43 -19.92 12.10
CA LYS A 183 4.58 -21.32 11.74
C LYS A 183 3.72 -21.75 10.55
N THR A 184 2.69 -20.98 10.21
CA THR A 184 1.82 -21.25 9.07
C THR A 184 2.46 -20.72 7.79
N ARG A 185 3.60 -21.31 7.41
CA ARG A 185 4.37 -21.03 6.20
C ARG A 185 4.70 -22.34 5.50
N GLY A 186 4.99 -22.28 4.20
CA GLY A 186 5.42 -23.43 3.45
C GLY A 186 4.37 -23.96 2.49
N ILE A 187 4.40 -25.24 2.16
CA ILE A 187 3.44 -25.88 1.27
C ILE A 187 2.45 -26.72 2.06
N TYR A 188 1.19 -26.45 1.81
CA TYR A 188 0.09 -27.22 2.36
C TYR A 188 -0.66 -27.96 1.26
N LYS A 189 -1.06 -29.20 1.53
CA LYS A 189 -1.85 -30.04 0.61
C LYS A 189 -3.10 -30.57 1.30
N THR A 190 -4.22 -30.53 0.59
CA THR A 190 -5.45 -31.23 0.93
C THR A 190 -5.70 -32.37 -0.08
N LYS A 191 -6.41 -33.43 0.34
CA LYS A 191 -6.90 -34.52 -0.51
C LYS A 191 -8.41 -34.71 -0.42
N ASP A 192 -9.07 -33.87 0.37
CA ASP A 192 -10.49 -33.98 0.72
C ASP A 192 -11.28 -32.67 0.46
N GLY A 193 -10.76 -31.86 -0.46
CA GLY A 193 -11.42 -30.62 -0.89
C GLY A 193 -11.36 -29.49 0.15
N GLY A 194 -10.32 -29.48 0.99
CA GLY A 194 -10.04 -28.44 1.97
C GLY A 194 -10.59 -28.73 3.37
N LYS A 195 -11.10 -29.94 3.63
CA LYS A 195 -11.56 -30.29 4.98
C LYS A 195 -10.38 -30.49 5.94
N THR A 196 -9.29 -31.05 5.45
CA THR A 196 -8.03 -31.19 6.19
C THR A 196 -6.83 -30.73 5.37
N TRP A 197 -5.81 -30.23 6.05
CA TRP A 197 -4.57 -29.72 5.44
C TRP A 197 -3.36 -30.38 6.08
N LYS A 198 -2.42 -30.84 5.26
CA LYS A 198 -1.13 -31.34 5.68
C LYS A 198 -0.02 -30.38 5.22
N ASN A 199 0.84 -29.92 6.14
CA ASN A 199 2.05 -29.23 5.75
C ASN A 199 3.03 -30.28 5.18
N VAL A 200 3.38 -30.13 3.91
CA VAL A 200 4.26 -31.05 3.15
C VAL A 200 5.65 -30.47 2.90
N LEU A 201 5.85 -29.17 3.16
CA LEU A 201 7.14 -28.50 3.18
C LEU A 201 7.09 -27.31 4.14
N PHE A 202 7.86 -27.40 5.23
CA PHE A 202 8.13 -26.27 6.13
C PHE A 202 9.64 -26.04 6.17
N ILE A 203 10.07 -24.82 5.92
CA ILE A 203 11.50 -24.44 5.90
C ILE A 203 11.89 -23.84 7.25
N ASN A 204 11.32 -22.69 7.60
CA ASN A 204 11.45 -22.04 8.90
C ASN A 204 10.32 -20.99 9.09
N LYS A 205 10.36 -20.25 10.21
CA LYS A 205 9.32 -19.27 10.55
C LYS A 205 9.35 -17.97 9.73
N ASP A 206 10.40 -17.74 8.95
CA ASP A 206 10.62 -16.50 8.19
C ASP A 206 10.63 -16.72 6.68
N THR A 207 10.58 -18.00 6.23
CA THR A 207 10.60 -18.40 4.83
C THR A 207 9.28 -19.06 4.43
N GLY A 208 8.56 -18.43 3.51
CA GLY A 208 7.32 -18.96 2.94
C GLY A 208 7.48 -19.46 1.51
N ILE A 209 6.37 -19.80 0.86
CA ILE A 209 6.32 -20.21 -0.55
C ILE A 209 5.54 -19.17 -1.33
N ILE A 210 6.18 -18.53 -2.28
CA ILE A 210 5.62 -17.44 -3.07
C ILE A 210 5.03 -17.92 -4.39
N ASP A 211 5.61 -18.95 -5.00
CA ASP A 211 5.15 -19.47 -6.29
C ASP A 211 5.18 -21.00 -6.33
N ILE A 212 4.23 -21.60 -7.05
CA ILE A 212 4.20 -23.02 -7.38
C ILE A 212 3.79 -23.16 -8.85
N ASN A 213 4.55 -23.90 -9.62
CA ASN A 213 4.27 -24.17 -11.02
C ASN A 213 4.25 -25.68 -11.28
N VAL A 214 3.35 -26.15 -12.16
CA VAL A 214 3.17 -27.56 -12.49
C VAL A 214 3.61 -27.76 -13.91
N SER A 215 4.34 -28.88 -14.18
CA SER A 215 4.64 -29.28 -15.55
C SER A 215 3.33 -29.51 -16.33
N PRO A 216 3.12 -28.86 -17.48
CA PRO A 216 1.90 -29.05 -18.27
C PRO A 216 1.79 -30.45 -18.89
N THR A 217 2.90 -31.21 -18.92
CA THR A 217 2.96 -32.57 -19.47
C THR A 217 2.83 -33.65 -18.41
N ASN A 218 3.04 -33.33 -17.12
CA ASN A 218 3.01 -34.29 -16.02
C ASN A 218 2.63 -33.62 -14.69
N ALA A 219 1.39 -33.78 -14.25
CA ALA A 219 0.88 -33.20 -13.01
C ALA A 219 1.61 -33.67 -11.72
N ASN A 220 2.41 -34.75 -11.79
CA ASN A 220 3.23 -35.18 -10.67
C ASN A 220 4.52 -34.37 -10.51
N ILE A 221 4.96 -33.66 -11.55
CA ILE A 221 6.13 -32.81 -11.51
C ILE A 221 5.70 -31.37 -11.21
N MET A 222 6.16 -30.88 -10.06
CA MET A 222 5.86 -29.54 -9.59
C MET A 222 7.14 -28.84 -9.13
N TYR A 223 7.19 -27.54 -9.30
CA TYR A 223 8.26 -26.66 -8.82
C TYR A 223 7.68 -25.63 -7.87
N ALA A 224 8.42 -25.29 -6.84
CA ALA A 224 8.01 -24.26 -5.87
C ALA A 224 9.18 -23.33 -5.54
N ALA A 225 8.89 -22.05 -5.44
CA ALA A 225 9.82 -21.03 -5.02
C ALA A 225 9.59 -20.64 -3.56
N SER A 226 10.62 -20.84 -2.72
CA SER A 226 10.62 -20.29 -1.37
C SER A 226 11.14 -18.85 -1.38
N TRP A 227 10.65 -18.07 -0.43
CA TRP A 227 11.05 -16.69 -0.25
C TRP A 227 11.25 -16.37 1.23
N GLU A 228 12.48 -16.01 1.59
CA GLU A 228 12.84 -15.50 2.91
C GLU A 228 12.64 -13.98 2.93
N ARG A 229 11.80 -13.50 3.83
CA ARG A 229 11.50 -12.07 3.91
C ARG A 229 11.08 -11.62 5.32
N ASN A 230 11.40 -10.38 5.62
CA ASN A 230 10.97 -9.72 6.85
C ASN A 230 10.73 -8.24 6.60
N ARG A 231 9.63 -7.70 7.14
CA ARG A 231 9.30 -6.28 7.05
C ARG A 231 9.08 -5.67 8.43
N SER A 232 9.59 -4.48 8.61
CA SER A 232 9.25 -3.58 9.72
C SER A 232 8.81 -2.22 9.17
N SER A 233 8.39 -1.32 10.03
CA SER A 233 8.00 0.04 9.62
C SER A 233 9.14 0.83 8.97
N TRP A 234 10.40 0.49 9.28
CA TRP A 234 11.62 1.21 8.81
C TRP A 234 12.49 0.41 7.86
N ASN A 235 12.25 -0.90 7.70
CA ASN A 235 13.10 -1.74 6.88
C ASN A 235 12.32 -2.88 6.22
N PHE A 236 12.77 -3.29 5.05
CA PHE A 236 12.32 -4.49 4.38
C PHE A 236 13.54 -5.28 3.90
N ASP A 237 13.64 -6.52 4.36
CA ASP A 237 14.60 -7.51 3.89
C ASP A 237 13.84 -8.52 3.03
N GLY A 238 14.08 -8.50 1.72
CA GLY A 238 13.36 -9.29 0.72
C GLY A 238 14.19 -10.40 0.10
N ASP A 239 15.30 -10.77 0.72
CA ASP A 239 16.23 -11.78 0.23
C ASP A 239 16.81 -12.60 1.38
N GLY A 240 17.39 -13.77 1.07
CA GLY A 240 18.02 -14.59 2.08
C GLY A 240 18.38 -15.99 1.59
N LYS A 241 19.26 -16.66 2.36
CA LYS A 241 19.84 -17.97 2.04
C LYS A 241 18.83 -19.12 1.93
N ASN A 242 17.62 -18.93 2.44
CA ASN A 242 16.55 -19.91 2.37
C ASN A 242 15.59 -19.67 1.21
N SER A 243 15.77 -18.60 0.43
CA SER A 243 15.12 -18.42 -0.87
C SER A 243 15.73 -19.40 -1.87
N ALA A 244 14.89 -20.25 -2.49
CA ALA A 244 15.36 -21.40 -3.26
C ALA A 244 14.25 -22.01 -4.11
N ILE A 245 14.62 -22.88 -5.07
CA ILE A 245 13.67 -23.67 -5.83
C ILE A 245 13.61 -25.10 -5.28
N TYR A 246 12.40 -25.61 -5.13
CA TYR A 246 12.10 -26.98 -4.71
C TYR A 246 11.36 -27.71 -5.83
N LYS A 247 11.57 -29.02 -5.92
CA LYS A 247 10.89 -29.89 -6.89
C LYS A 247 10.18 -31.04 -6.17
N SER A 248 8.97 -31.34 -6.62
CA SER A 248 8.23 -32.57 -6.33
C SER A 248 8.12 -33.41 -7.59
N ILE A 249 8.13 -34.73 -7.42
CA ILE A 249 7.90 -35.74 -8.49
C ILE A 249 6.73 -36.68 -8.15
N ASP A 250 6.00 -36.36 -7.09
CA ASP A 250 4.91 -37.19 -6.55
C ASP A 250 3.62 -36.37 -6.36
N GLY A 251 3.42 -35.34 -7.21
CA GLY A 251 2.25 -34.47 -7.18
C GLY A 251 2.18 -33.61 -5.94
N GLY A 252 3.32 -33.18 -5.40
CA GLY A 252 3.39 -32.26 -4.27
C GLY A 252 3.26 -32.93 -2.89
N ASN A 253 3.39 -34.26 -2.79
CA ASN A 253 3.35 -34.92 -1.49
C ASN A 253 4.68 -34.83 -0.73
N SER A 254 5.79 -34.70 -1.45
CA SER A 254 7.12 -34.45 -0.92
C SER A 254 7.92 -33.50 -1.83
N TRP A 255 8.87 -32.78 -1.24
CA TRP A 255 9.61 -31.72 -1.90
C TRP A 255 11.11 -31.82 -1.61
N LYS A 256 11.93 -31.61 -2.63
CA LYS A 256 13.40 -31.59 -2.51
C LYS A 256 13.91 -30.25 -3.04
N LYS A 257 14.78 -29.59 -2.28
CA LYS A 257 15.53 -28.40 -2.75
C LYS A 257 16.41 -28.81 -3.93
N ILE A 258 16.31 -28.07 -5.04
CA ILE A 258 17.07 -28.33 -6.27
C ILE A 258 18.08 -27.23 -6.60
N THR A 259 18.02 -26.06 -5.95
CA THR A 259 19.07 -25.06 -6.05
C THR A 259 20.21 -25.42 -5.07
N ALA A 260 21.45 -25.43 -5.58
CA ALA A 260 22.61 -25.78 -4.80
C ALA A 260 23.83 -24.99 -5.29
N LYS A 261 24.85 -24.88 -4.43
CA LYS A 261 26.14 -24.32 -4.84
C LYS A 261 26.68 -25.11 -6.01
N ASN A 262 27.09 -24.43 -7.08
CA ASN A 262 27.69 -25.00 -8.29
C ASN A 262 26.70 -25.69 -9.27
N ASN A 263 25.40 -25.49 -9.15
CA ASN A 263 24.47 -25.97 -10.18
C ASN A 263 24.00 -24.86 -11.15
N GLY A 264 24.62 -23.66 -11.08
CA GLY A 264 24.34 -22.53 -11.96
C GLY A 264 23.31 -21.56 -11.48
N PHE A 265 22.49 -21.87 -10.46
CA PHE A 265 21.57 -20.95 -9.85
C PHE A 265 22.17 -20.27 -8.61
N PRO A 266 22.00 -18.93 -8.42
CA PRO A 266 22.51 -18.23 -7.25
C PRO A 266 22.02 -18.80 -5.92
N THR A 267 22.87 -18.75 -4.90
CA THR A 267 22.55 -19.20 -3.53
C THR A 267 23.17 -18.25 -2.51
N GLY A 268 22.56 -18.14 -1.34
CA GLY A 268 23.03 -17.28 -0.23
C GLY A 268 22.18 -16.05 -0.04
N ASP A 269 22.69 -15.13 0.80
CA ASP A 269 22.09 -13.83 1.02
C ASP A 269 22.14 -13.04 -0.31
N GLY A 270 21.08 -12.37 -0.69
CA GLY A 270 20.93 -11.73 -2.00
C GLY A 270 20.05 -12.52 -2.97
N VAL A 271 19.61 -13.74 -2.62
CA VAL A 271 18.59 -14.46 -3.38
C VAL A 271 17.20 -13.97 -2.91
N GLY A 272 16.58 -13.17 -3.73
CA GLY A 272 15.28 -12.58 -3.47
C GLY A 272 14.11 -13.45 -3.93
N ARG A 273 13.03 -12.81 -4.38
CA ARG A 273 11.84 -13.48 -4.90
C ARG A 273 12.14 -14.22 -6.20
N ILE A 274 11.56 -15.41 -6.35
CA ILE A 274 11.72 -16.26 -7.54
C ILE A 274 10.35 -16.55 -8.13
N GLY A 275 10.18 -16.35 -9.45
CA GLY A 275 9.06 -16.84 -10.25
C GLY A 275 9.46 -18.04 -11.09
N ILE A 276 8.54 -18.94 -11.39
CA ILE A 276 8.82 -20.19 -12.09
C ILE A 276 7.83 -20.40 -13.25
N ALA A 277 8.34 -20.82 -14.41
CA ALA A 277 7.52 -21.26 -15.54
C ALA A 277 8.10 -22.56 -16.12
N ALA A 278 7.34 -23.65 -16.06
CA ALA A 278 7.69 -24.92 -16.66
C ALA A 278 7.05 -25.03 -18.06
N PHE A 279 7.87 -25.24 -19.08
CA PHE A 279 7.37 -25.58 -20.42
C PHE A 279 7.03 -27.07 -20.53
N ASN A 280 7.85 -27.93 -19.90
CA ASN A 280 7.62 -29.38 -19.80
C ASN A 280 8.40 -29.94 -18.59
N ASP A 281 8.51 -31.28 -18.48
CA ASP A 281 9.20 -31.96 -17.37
C ASP A 281 10.68 -31.61 -17.24
N ASN A 282 11.32 -31.18 -18.34
CA ASN A 282 12.75 -30.88 -18.40
C ASN A 282 13.09 -29.41 -18.56
N VAL A 283 12.30 -28.67 -19.33
CA VAL A 283 12.53 -27.25 -19.61
C VAL A 283 11.75 -26.40 -18.63
N VAL A 284 12.49 -25.64 -17.82
CA VAL A 284 11.97 -24.77 -16.76
C VAL A 284 12.71 -23.44 -16.76
N TYR A 285 11.96 -22.36 -16.67
CA TYR A 285 12.49 -21.02 -16.48
C TYR A 285 12.30 -20.55 -15.05
N ALA A 286 13.25 -19.75 -14.57
CA ALA A 286 13.17 -19.06 -13.28
C ALA A 286 13.56 -17.59 -13.44
N LEU A 287 12.74 -16.71 -12.90
CA LEU A 287 12.99 -15.28 -12.81
C LEU A 287 13.40 -14.94 -11.38
N LEU A 288 14.59 -14.39 -11.21
CA LEU A 288 15.16 -14.06 -9.91
C LEU A 288 15.20 -12.55 -9.70
N ASP A 289 14.70 -12.07 -8.55
CA ASP A 289 15.08 -10.79 -7.98
C ASP A 289 16.44 -10.93 -7.31
N ASN A 290 17.49 -10.57 -8.02
CA ASN A 290 18.86 -10.72 -7.56
C ASN A 290 19.32 -9.48 -6.81
N GLN A 291 19.42 -9.59 -5.49
CA GLN A 291 19.81 -8.52 -4.56
C GLN A 291 21.33 -8.44 -4.31
N PHE A 292 22.13 -9.25 -4.98
CA PHE A 292 23.57 -9.07 -4.98
C PHE A 292 23.94 -7.73 -5.64
N ARG A 293 24.95 -7.06 -5.07
CA ARG A 293 25.39 -5.77 -5.59
C ARG A 293 26.09 -5.92 -6.95
N ARG A 294 25.81 -4.99 -7.85
CA ARG A 294 26.56 -4.83 -9.09
C ARG A 294 28.00 -4.43 -8.78
N PRO A 295 28.99 -4.88 -9.57
CA PRO A 295 30.31 -4.27 -9.59
C PRO A 295 30.18 -2.77 -9.83
N ALA A 296 30.97 -1.95 -9.13
CA ALA A 296 31.01 -0.52 -9.39
C ALA A 296 31.47 -0.28 -10.83
N GLU A 297 30.61 0.30 -11.66
CA GLU A 297 31.01 0.78 -12.97
C GLU A 297 32.00 1.94 -12.78
N LYS A 298 33.12 1.86 -13.45
CA LYS A 298 34.02 2.99 -13.61
C LYS A 298 33.43 3.83 -14.73
N ASP A 299 32.80 4.93 -14.37
CA ASP A 299 32.35 5.92 -15.32
C ASP A 299 33.57 6.74 -15.78
N ASP A 300 34.19 6.31 -16.88
CA ASP A 300 35.41 6.92 -17.41
C ASP A 300 35.12 8.19 -18.25
N ASN A 301 33.89 8.64 -18.38
CA ASN A 301 33.47 9.64 -19.37
C ASN A 301 32.83 10.93 -18.84
N GLU A 302 32.76 11.18 -17.53
CA GLU A 302 32.25 12.47 -17.03
C GLU A 302 33.36 13.37 -16.51
N ASP A 303 33.76 14.38 -17.30
CA ASP A 303 34.54 15.53 -16.84
C ASP A 303 33.69 16.38 -15.88
N GLY A 304 33.98 16.36 -14.57
CA GLY A 304 33.33 17.21 -13.58
C GLY A 304 33.16 16.60 -12.20
N LEU A 305 32.73 17.41 -11.24
CA LEU A 305 32.44 16.98 -9.87
C LEU A 305 31.15 16.21 -9.82
N ARG A 306 31.15 15.06 -9.13
CA ARG A 306 30.00 14.18 -8.93
C ARG A 306 29.55 14.16 -7.47
N LYS A 307 28.31 13.77 -7.23
CA LYS A 307 27.74 13.63 -5.89
C LYS A 307 28.59 12.67 -5.02
N GLU A 308 29.10 11.62 -5.61
CA GLU A 308 29.91 10.58 -4.95
C GLU A 308 31.23 11.13 -4.44
N ASP A 309 31.85 12.07 -5.16
CA ASP A 309 33.14 12.65 -4.81
C ASP A 309 33.07 13.37 -3.45
N PHE A 310 31.94 14.02 -3.17
CA PHE A 310 31.72 14.75 -1.91
C PHE A 310 31.52 13.83 -0.70
N LYS A 311 31.10 12.59 -0.88
CA LYS A 311 30.83 11.65 0.23
C LYS A 311 32.07 11.33 1.06
N THR A 312 33.23 11.34 0.42
CA THR A 312 34.53 10.97 1.03
C THR A 312 35.57 12.08 0.95
N MET A 313 35.23 13.21 0.33
CA MET A 313 36.16 14.35 0.14
C MET A 313 36.55 14.98 1.46
N SER A 314 37.83 15.21 1.67
CA SER A 314 38.30 15.96 2.85
C SER A 314 37.99 17.46 2.75
N GLN A 315 37.89 18.13 3.89
CA GLN A 315 37.76 19.60 3.92
C GLN A 315 38.90 20.30 3.15
N ALA A 316 40.13 19.81 3.30
CA ALA A 316 41.31 20.38 2.65
C ALA A 316 41.23 20.27 1.11
N ASP A 317 40.74 19.11 0.58
CA ASP A 317 40.61 18.93 -0.87
C ASP A 317 39.41 19.71 -1.43
N PHE A 318 38.31 19.80 -0.68
CA PHE A 318 37.20 20.65 -1.05
C PHE A 318 37.58 22.13 -1.23
N LEU A 319 38.37 22.66 -0.33
CA LEU A 319 38.81 24.05 -0.40
C LEU A 319 39.76 24.35 -1.57
N LYS A 320 40.40 23.31 -2.18
CA LYS A 320 41.23 23.41 -3.39
C LYS A 320 40.40 23.43 -4.67
N LEU A 321 39.13 23.01 -4.65
CA LEU A 321 38.27 23.04 -5.85
C LEU A 321 38.26 24.43 -6.46
N THR A 322 38.23 24.51 -7.80
CA THR A 322 38.06 25.80 -8.47
C THR A 322 36.62 26.31 -8.25
N ASP A 323 36.47 27.65 -8.21
CA ASP A 323 35.14 28.24 -8.08
C ASP A 323 34.29 27.95 -9.31
N LYS A 324 34.90 27.74 -10.49
CA LYS A 324 34.25 27.37 -11.73
C LYS A 324 33.62 25.97 -11.61
N ASP A 325 34.39 24.96 -11.17
CA ASP A 325 33.92 23.58 -11.08
C ASP A 325 32.85 23.44 -9.99
N LEU A 326 33.07 24.03 -8.82
CA LEU A 326 32.08 24.05 -7.75
C LEU A 326 30.79 24.78 -8.18
N ASN A 327 30.89 25.90 -8.90
CA ASN A 327 29.69 26.59 -9.39
C ASN A 327 28.96 25.76 -10.46
N SER A 328 29.70 25.09 -11.35
CA SER A 328 29.10 24.16 -12.33
C SER A 328 28.29 23.08 -11.62
N TYR A 329 28.88 22.41 -10.63
CA TYR A 329 28.19 21.41 -9.82
C TYR A 329 26.94 21.95 -9.11
N LEU A 330 27.05 23.08 -8.43
CA LEU A 330 25.93 23.68 -7.72
C LEU A 330 24.77 24.05 -8.68
N ARG A 331 25.05 24.55 -9.89
CA ARG A 331 24.02 24.96 -10.85
C ARG A 331 23.41 23.76 -11.57
N SER A 332 24.20 22.78 -12.00
CA SER A 332 23.70 21.57 -12.65
C SER A 332 22.80 20.77 -11.69
N ASN A 333 23.12 20.77 -10.40
CA ASN A 333 22.32 20.11 -9.37
C ASN A 333 21.24 21.02 -8.73
N ARG A 334 20.93 22.16 -9.34
CA ARG A 334 19.84 23.09 -8.95
C ARG A 334 19.87 23.54 -7.47
N PHE A 335 21.09 23.74 -6.92
CA PHE A 335 21.19 24.36 -5.60
C PHE A 335 20.65 25.81 -5.66
N PRO A 336 19.93 26.27 -4.60
CA PRO A 336 19.46 27.63 -4.50
C PRO A 336 20.58 28.65 -4.71
N ARG A 337 20.25 29.82 -5.28
CA ARG A 337 21.25 30.86 -5.63
C ARG A 337 22.06 31.36 -4.42
N LYS A 338 21.52 31.28 -3.20
CA LYS A 338 22.21 31.61 -1.96
C LYS A 338 23.48 30.75 -1.74
N TYR A 339 23.52 29.54 -2.28
CA TYR A 339 24.70 28.68 -2.26
C TYR A 339 25.59 28.98 -3.46
N SER A 340 26.55 29.85 -3.27
CA SER A 340 27.62 30.17 -4.22
C SER A 340 28.92 29.47 -3.82
N PRO A 341 29.91 29.31 -4.70
CA PRO A 341 31.23 28.79 -4.35
C PRO A 341 31.82 29.48 -3.14
N LYS A 342 31.73 30.81 -3.09
CA LYS A 342 32.23 31.62 -1.99
C LYS A 342 31.54 31.31 -0.67
N SER A 343 30.22 31.29 -0.65
CA SER A 343 29.44 31.01 0.59
C SER A 343 29.66 29.59 1.07
N VAL A 344 29.63 28.58 0.15
CA VAL A 344 29.80 27.16 0.52
C VAL A 344 31.22 26.91 1.03
N LYS A 345 32.28 27.42 0.36
CA LYS A 345 33.66 27.31 0.86
C LYS A 345 33.84 27.95 2.20
N ALA A 346 33.21 29.10 2.45
CA ALA A 346 33.25 29.76 3.75
C ALA A 346 32.64 28.91 4.86
N SER A 347 31.48 28.31 4.58
CA SER A 347 30.78 27.37 5.49
C SER A 347 31.55 26.08 5.74
N VAL A 348 32.20 25.53 4.72
CA VAL A 348 33.06 24.35 4.87
C VAL A 348 34.32 24.71 5.69
N LYS A 349 34.92 25.88 5.44
CA LYS A 349 36.12 26.34 6.18
C LYS A 349 35.84 26.55 7.66
N ASN A 350 34.70 27.10 8.04
CA ASN A 350 34.33 27.31 9.44
C ASN A 350 33.70 26.05 10.11
N GLY A 351 33.51 24.96 9.37
CA GLY A 351 33.02 23.69 9.89
C GLY A 351 31.50 23.60 10.05
N SER A 352 30.73 24.63 9.64
CA SER A 352 29.26 24.60 9.67
C SER A 352 28.65 23.70 8.56
N VAL A 353 29.42 23.38 7.52
CA VAL A 353 29.08 22.45 6.44
C VAL A 353 30.24 21.51 6.22
N GLN A 354 29.94 20.22 6.03
CA GLN A 354 30.91 19.23 5.58
C GLN A 354 30.81 19.02 4.05
N PRO A 355 31.87 18.65 3.36
CA PRO A 355 31.74 18.30 1.93
C PRO A 355 30.65 17.29 1.63
N SER A 356 30.48 16.27 2.48
CA SER A 356 29.42 15.25 2.39
C SER A 356 28.00 15.83 2.44
N ASP A 357 27.81 17.01 3.02
CA ASP A 357 26.49 17.63 3.12
C ASP A 357 25.97 18.07 1.74
N LEU A 358 26.86 18.35 0.77
CA LEU A 358 26.45 18.63 -0.60
C LEU A 358 25.81 17.41 -1.25
N ALA A 359 26.32 16.22 -0.94
CA ALA A 359 25.70 14.97 -1.40
C ALA A 359 24.39 14.65 -0.68
N LEU A 360 24.32 14.93 0.64
CA LEU A 360 23.12 14.77 1.46
C LEU A 360 22.00 15.72 1.04
N TYR A 361 22.35 16.96 0.65
CA TYR A 361 21.39 17.96 0.17
C TYR A 361 20.62 17.48 -1.09
N LEU A 362 21.24 16.62 -1.89
CA LEU A 362 20.64 16.02 -3.09
C LEU A 362 19.89 14.71 -2.80
N LYS A 363 19.83 14.27 -1.55
CA LYS A 363 19.10 13.06 -1.19
C LYS A 363 17.62 13.21 -1.54
N ASN A 364 17.11 12.28 -2.31
CA ASN A 364 15.73 12.25 -2.79
C ASN A 364 15.19 10.83 -2.66
N ALA A 365 14.23 10.63 -1.78
CA ALA A 365 13.66 9.31 -1.52
C ALA A 365 12.89 8.75 -2.74
N ASN A 366 12.26 9.60 -3.56
CA ASN A 366 11.62 9.16 -4.79
C ASN A 366 12.64 8.68 -5.84
N ALA A 367 13.73 9.41 -6.04
CA ALA A 367 14.79 8.98 -6.98
C ALA A 367 15.44 7.68 -6.50
N ALA A 368 15.61 7.51 -5.20
CA ALA A 368 16.19 6.28 -4.63
C ALA A 368 15.35 5.01 -4.89
N LEU A 369 14.09 5.13 -5.25
CA LEU A 369 13.27 3.99 -5.67
C LEU A 369 13.73 3.40 -7.02
N PHE A 370 14.33 4.22 -7.88
CA PHE A 370 14.75 3.83 -9.23
C PHE A 370 16.26 3.63 -9.37
N ASP A 371 17.01 4.10 -8.38
CA ASP A 371 18.48 3.98 -8.32
C ASP A 371 18.86 2.73 -7.52
N SER A 372 19.01 1.62 -8.20
CA SER A 372 19.31 0.33 -7.58
C SER A 372 20.76 -0.09 -7.80
N PRO A 373 21.55 -0.30 -6.73
CA PRO A 373 22.91 -0.81 -6.83
C PRO A 373 22.98 -2.33 -6.96
N VAL A 374 21.83 -3.02 -7.11
CA VAL A 374 21.73 -4.48 -7.17
C VAL A 374 21.60 -4.96 -8.61
N ILE A 375 21.83 -6.26 -8.83
CA ILE A 375 21.75 -6.88 -10.16
C ILE A 375 20.32 -6.78 -10.70
N GLY A 376 19.30 -7.01 -9.87
CA GLY A 376 17.90 -6.90 -10.25
C GLY A 376 17.36 -8.14 -10.93
N ALA A 377 16.56 -7.98 -11.99
CA ALA A 377 15.95 -9.12 -12.68
C ALA A 377 16.98 -9.95 -13.44
N GLU A 378 16.98 -11.25 -13.20
CA GLU A 378 17.75 -12.25 -13.98
C GLU A 378 16.88 -13.45 -14.35
N VAL A 379 17.02 -13.92 -15.57
CA VAL A 379 16.31 -15.08 -16.08
C VAL A 379 17.26 -16.25 -16.26
N TYR A 380 16.85 -17.40 -15.70
CA TYR A 380 17.58 -18.67 -15.74
C TYR A 380 16.76 -19.72 -16.46
N LYS A 381 17.42 -20.62 -17.21
CA LYS A 381 16.81 -21.78 -17.87
C LYS A 381 17.49 -23.05 -17.38
N SER A 382 16.70 -24.06 -17.12
CA SER A 382 17.11 -25.46 -16.97
C SER A 382 16.52 -26.28 -18.12
N THR A 383 17.32 -27.22 -18.66
CA THR A 383 16.88 -28.19 -19.70
C THR A 383 16.91 -29.63 -19.20
N ASP A 384 17.16 -29.85 -17.91
CA ASP A 384 17.29 -31.16 -17.27
C ASP A 384 16.39 -31.33 -16.04
N GLY A 385 15.30 -30.53 -16.00
CA GLY A 385 14.31 -30.55 -14.93
C GLY A 385 14.82 -29.98 -13.62
N GLY A 386 15.68 -28.97 -13.67
CA GLY A 386 16.17 -28.21 -12.52
C GLY A 386 17.41 -28.78 -11.86
N LYS A 387 18.11 -29.72 -12.49
CA LYS A 387 19.41 -30.26 -11.97
C LYS A 387 20.50 -29.22 -12.18
N THR A 388 20.54 -28.60 -13.35
CA THR A 388 21.47 -27.50 -13.70
C THR A 388 20.72 -26.30 -14.25
N TRP A 389 21.28 -25.11 -14.07
CA TRP A 389 20.71 -23.84 -14.48
C TRP A 389 21.74 -22.98 -15.21
N ALA A 390 21.31 -22.24 -16.21
CA ALA A 390 22.13 -21.26 -16.90
C ALA A 390 21.39 -19.92 -16.94
N LYS A 391 22.06 -18.82 -16.62
CA LYS A 391 21.58 -17.47 -16.96
C LYS A 391 21.57 -17.38 -18.50
N ILE A 392 20.49 -16.87 -19.06
CA ILE A 392 20.22 -16.94 -20.52
C ILE A 392 20.43 -15.63 -21.25
N HIS A 393 20.72 -14.55 -20.54
CA HIS A 393 21.04 -13.22 -21.10
C HIS A 393 22.36 -12.70 -20.50
N ASP A 394 23.08 -11.90 -21.26
CA ASP A 394 24.37 -11.33 -20.85
C ASP A 394 24.16 -9.97 -20.16
N ASP A 395 23.34 -9.10 -20.73
CA ASP A 395 23.08 -7.75 -20.26
C ASP A 395 22.23 -7.73 -18.96
N TYR A 396 22.31 -6.64 -18.22
CA TYR A 396 21.38 -6.36 -17.14
C TYR A 396 20.00 -6.01 -17.71
N LEU A 397 18.95 -6.54 -17.11
CA LEU A 397 17.56 -6.21 -17.45
C LEU A 397 17.13 -4.94 -16.69
N ASP A 398 17.76 -3.81 -17.04
CA ASP A 398 17.53 -2.54 -16.39
C ASP A 398 16.08 -2.08 -16.52
N GLY A 399 15.57 -1.42 -15.46
CA GLY A 399 14.20 -0.92 -15.41
C GLY A 399 13.12 -1.97 -15.19
N VAL A 400 13.43 -3.28 -15.24
CA VAL A 400 12.43 -4.33 -14.98
C VAL A 400 12.03 -4.34 -13.51
N TYR A 401 12.99 -4.21 -12.58
CA TYR A 401 12.73 -4.29 -11.15
C TYR A 401 13.04 -3.03 -10.36
N SER A 402 13.96 -2.20 -10.83
CA SER A 402 14.49 -1.06 -10.07
C SER A 402 14.91 -1.50 -8.65
N SER A 403 14.52 -0.78 -7.59
CA SER A 403 14.85 -1.13 -6.19
C SER A 403 13.79 -2.00 -5.50
N TYR A 404 12.73 -2.39 -6.18
CA TYR A 404 11.58 -3.09 -5.57
C TYR A 404 11.20 -4.38 -6.31
N GLY A 405 12.21 -5.15 -6.74
CA GLY A 405 12.03 -6.46 -7.36
C GLY A 405 11.21 -7.45 -6.52
N TYR A 406 11.18 -7.28 -5.22
CA TYR A 406 10.33 -8.03 -4.31
C TYR A 406 8.83 -7.96 -4.66
N TYR A 407 8.42 -6.89 -5.34
CA TYR A 407 7.04 -6.63 -5.72
C TYR A 407 6.58 -7.44 -6.93
N PHE A 408 7.53 -7.83 -7.78
CA PHE A 408 7.32 -8.60 -9.00
C PHE A 408 7.83 -10.04 -8.85
N GLY A 409 7.72 -10.84 -9.88
CA GLY A 409 8.26 -12.19 -9.88
C GLY A 409 7.42 -13.13 -10.71
N VAL A 410 6.81 -12.63 -11.79
CA VAL A 410 6.04 -13.46 -12.71
C VAL A 410 6.79 -13.61 -14.03
N ILE A 411 7.00 -14.85 -14.42
CA ILE A 411 7.50 -15.26 -15.73
C ILE A 411 6.52 -16.26 -16.34
N ALA A 412 6.31 -16.15 -17.64
CA ALA A 412 5.48 -17.09 -18.38
C ALA A 412 6.20 -17.56 -19.65
N VAL A 413 5.98 -18.81 -20.03
CA VAL A 413 6.47 -19.39 -21.28
C VAL A 413 5.30 -19.70 -22.19
N ASN A 414 5.43 -19.39 -23.49
CA ASN A 414 4.40 -19.70 -24.45
C ASN A 414 4.14 -21.23 -24.48
N PRO A 415 2.89 -21.69 -24.39
CA PRO A 415 2.58 -23.13 -24.31
C PRO A 415 3.03 -23.96 -25.53
N SER A 416 3.23 -23.33 -26.70
CA SER A 416 3.61 -23.99 -27.95
C SER A 416 5.07 -23.72 -28.37
N ASN A 417 5.75 -22.73 -27.74
CA ASN A 417 7.10 -22.35 -28.13
C ASN A 417 7.98 -22.09 -26.86
N GLU A 418 8.90 -23.00 -26.57
CA GLU A 418 9.78 -22.86 -25.39
C GLU A 418 10.69 -21.65 -25.43
N ASN A 419 10.94 -21.08 -26.61
CA ASN A 419 11.83 -19.93 -26.76
C ASN A 419 11.09 -18.57 -26.62
N LYS A 420 9.77 -18.61 -26.54
CA LYS A 420 8.94 -17.41 -26.36
C LYS A 420 8.55 -17.26 -24.89
N ILE A 421 9.14 -16.28 -24.22
CA ILE A 421 8.94 -16.03 -22.80
C ILE A 421 8.53 -14.57 -22.53
N TYR A 422 7.77 -14.38 -21.46
CA TYR A 422 7.31 -13.08 -20.98
C TYR A 422 7.77 -12.88 -19.54
N VAL A 423 8.29 -11.71 -19.25
CA VAL A 423 8.74 -11.32 -17.91
C VAL A 423 7.97 -10.09 -17.48
N LEU A 424 7.41 -10.14 -16.29
CA LEU A 424 6.61 -9.08 -15.70
C LEU A 424 7.41 -8.35 -14.62
N GLY A 425 7.44 -7.05 -14.75
CA GLY A 425 8.07 -6.11 -13.85
C GLY A 425 7.41 -4.75 -13.99
N VAL A 426 8.14 -3.67 -13.83
CA VAL A 426 7.67 -2.32 -14.17
C VAL A 426 7.19 -2.30 -15.62
N PRO A 427 7.99 -2.70 -16.65
CA PRO A 427 7.47 -3.04 -17.97
C PRO A 427 7.08 -4.52 -18.04
N ILE A 428 6.23 -4.86 -19.00
CA ILE A 428 6.11 -6.21 -19.52
C ILE A 428 7.06 -6.36 -20.72
N ILE A 429 7.95 -7.33 -20.62
CA ILE A 429 8.93 -7.60 -21.69
C ILE A 429 8.79 -9.03 -22.22
N LYS A 430 9.11 -9.20 -23.50
CA LYS A 430 9.02 -10.44 -24.26
C LYS A 430 10.38 -10.81 -24.86
N SER A 431 10.66 -12.10 -24.94
CA SER A 431 11.73 -12.66 -25.74
C SER A 431 11.19 -13.73 -26.69
N ASP A 432 11.66 -13.74 -27.92
CA ASP A 432 11.34 -14.75 -28.93
C ASP A 432 12.54 -15.67 -29.23
N ASP A 433 13.69 -15.46 -28.58
CA ASP A 433 14.95 -16.17 -28.83
C ASP A 433 15.45 -17.00 -27.63
N GLY A 434 14.52 -17.36 -26.74
CA GLY A 434 14.82 -18.15 -25.54
C GLY A 434 15.44 -17.37 -24.41
N GLY A 435 15.25 -16.06 -24.39
CA GLY A 435 15.68 -15.16 -23.31
C GLY A 435 17.03 -14.51 -23.52
N LYS A 436 17.60 -14.56 -24.71
CA LYS A 436 18.89 -13.89 -25.04
C LYS A 436 18.68 -12.38 -25.14
N THR A 437 17.58 -11.99 -25.78
CA THR A 437 17.18 -10.59 -25.94
C THR A 437 15.72 -10.38 -25.48
N PHE A 438 15.42 -9.17 -25.02
CA PHE A 438 14.09 -8.80 -24.57
C PHE A 438 13.66 -7.45 -25.18
N GLU A 439 12.38 -7.35 -25.49
CA GLU A 439 11.74 -6.10 -25.91
C GLU A 439 10.48 -5.80 -25.08
N SER A 440 10.19 -4.52 -24.86
CA SER A 440 8.97 -4.12 -24.17
C SER A 440 7.76 -4.20 -25.11
N ILE A 441 6.70 -4.85 -24.64
CA ILE A 441 5.40 -4.91 -25.35
C ILE A 441 4.33 -4.05 -24.67
N GLY A 442 4.69 -3.27 -23.63
CA GLY A 442 3.81 -2.27 -23.05
C GLY A 442 3.59 -1.09 -24.03
N LYS A 443 2.37 -0.55 -24.06
CA LYS A 443 1.99 0.60 -24.90
C LYS A 443 1.40 1.70 -24.02
N GLU A 444 1.08 2.89 -24.58
CA GLU A 444 0.57 4.03 -23.81
C GLU A 444 -0.69 3.77 -22.98
N ASN A 445 -1.56 2.87 -23.44
CA ASN A 445 -2.79 2.48 -22.75
C ASN A 445 -2.62 1.29 -21.80
N VAL A 446 -1.38 0.85 -21.57
CA VAL A 446 -1.04 -0.25 -20.63
C VAL A 446 -0.32 0.36 -19.45
N HIS A 447 -0.88 0.18 -18.26
CA HIS A 447 -0.25 0.64 -17.01
C HIS A 447 1.02 -0.16 -16.74
N SER A 448 2.00 0.45 -16.09
CA SER A 448 3.17 -0.24 -15.56
C SER A 448 2.84 -1.21 -14.42
N ASP A 449 3.85 -1.88 -13.89
CA ASP A 449 3.77 -2.74 -12.71
C ASP A 449 2.87 -3.96 -12.95
N HIS A 450 3.38 -4.86 -13.79
CA HIS A 450 2.68 -6.05 -14.25
C HIS A 450 2.79 -7.19 -13.21
N GLN A 451 1.64 -7.78 -12.82
CA GLN A 451 1.53 -8.75 -11.73
C GLN A 451 0.95 -10.09 -12.16
N ALA A 452 0.16 -10.12 -13.24
CA ALA A 452 -0.51 -11.33 -13.70
C ALA A 452 -0.52 -11.41 -15.23
N ILE A 453 -0.42 -12.63 -15.77
CA ILE A 453 -0.50 -12.89 -17.20
C ILE A 453 -1.15 -14.23 -17.44
N TRP A 454 -2.00 -14.29 -18.45
CA TRP A 454 -2.50 -15.53 -19.02
C TRP A 454 -2.22 -15.53 -20.52
N LEU A 455 -1.65 -16.65 -21.00
CA LEU A 455 -1.37 -16.89 -22.41
C LEU A 455 -2.37 -17.92 -22.95
N ASN A 456 -3.01 -17.62 -24.07
CA ASN A 456 -3.96 -18.55 -24.68
C ASN A 456 -3.23 -19.76 -25.27
N PRO A 457 -3.50 -21.00 -24.80
CA PRO A 457 -2.81 -22.17 -25.32
C PRO A 457 -3.30 -22.58 -26.72
N LYS A 458 -4.38 -21.99 -27.23
CA LYS A 458 -4.99 -22.33 -28.52
C LYS A 458 -4.83 -21.24 -29.60
N GLU A 459 -4.48 -20.03 -29.19
CA GLU A 459 -4.39 -18.87 -30.06
C GLU A 459 -3.15 -18.03 -29.67
N GLU A 460 -2.12 -18.15 -30.49
CA GLU A 460 -0.89 -17.39 -30.28
C GLU A 460 -1.15 -15.89 -30.39
N GLY A 461 -0.52 -15.10 -29.52
CA GLY A 461 -0.71 -13.63 -29.49
C GLY A 461 -1.90 -13.17 -28.66
N HIS A 462 -2.81 -14.05 -28.25
CA HIS A 462 -3.89 -13.70 -27.34
C HIS A 462 -3.37 -13.78 -25.89
N ILE A 463 -3.27 -12.60 -25.23
CA ILE A 463 -2.74 -12.44 -23.87
C ILE A 463 -3.73 -11.62 -23.05
N ILE A 464 -3.98 -12.03 -21.82
CA ILE A 464 -4.65 -11.22 -20.80
C ILE A 464 -3.60 -10.85 -19.75
N ASN A 465 -3.41 -9.56 -19.52
CA ASN A 465 -2.46 -9.03 -18.57
C ASN A 465 -3.14 -8.26 -17.45
N GLY A 466 -2.72 -8.50 -16.22
CA GLY A 466 -3.08 -7.75 -15.04
C GLY A 466 -1.93 -6.91 -14.53
N ASN A 467 -2.20 -5.63 -14.27
CA ASN A 467 -1.22 -4.66 -13.79
C ASN A 467 -1.82 -3.74 -12.71
N ASP A 468 -1.07 -2.75 -12.24
CA ASP A 468 -1.54 -1.84 -11.19
C ASP A 468 -2.60 -0.83 -11.67
N GLY A 469 -2.89 -0.80 -12.95
CA GLY A 469 -3.99 -0.06 -13.56
C GLY A 469 -5.20 -0.90 -13.99
N GLY A 470 -5.20 -2.21 -13.74
CA GLY A 470 -6.30 -3.12 -14.07
C GLY A 470 -5.95 -4.18 -15.11
N VAL A 471 -6.88 -4.49 -16.02
CA VAL A 471 -6.74 -5.56 -17.00
C VAL A 471 -6.58 -5.00 -18.42
N ASN A 472 -5.59 -5.53 -19.13
CA ASN A 472 -5.39 -5.29 -20.57
C ASN A 472 -5.44 -6.59 -21.36
N ILE A 473 -5.96 -6.56 -22.58
CA ILE A 473 -6.06 -7.71 -23.47
C ILE A 473 -5.46 -7.37 -24.83
N THR A 474 -4.65 -8.27 -25.38
CA THR A 474 -4.13 -8.22 -26.75
C THR A 474 -4.41 -9.50 -27.49
N TYR A 475 -4.49 -9.43 -28.81
CA TYR A 475 -4.65 -10.56 -29.73
C TYR A 475 -3.51 -10.66 -30.76
N ASP A 476 -2.55 -9.79 -30.68
CA ASP A 476 -1.43 -9.66 -31.60
C ASP A 476 -0.08 -9.55 -30.88
N ASP A 477 0.04 -10.33 -29.76
CA ASP A 477 1.28 -10.47 -29.01
C ASP A 477 1.83 -9.14 -28.44
N GLY A 478 0.93 -8.21 -28.12
CA GLY A 478 1.26 -6.94 -27.48
C GLY A 478 1.47 -5.76 -28.44
N GLU A 479 1.21 -5.91 -29.74
CA GLU A 479 1.26 -4.79 -30.66
C GLU A 479 0.12 -3.78 -30.38
N ASN A 480 -1.07 -4.29 -30.10
CA ASN A 480 -2.23 -3.49 -29.70
C ASN A 480 -2.87 -4.04 -28.45
N TRP A 481 -3.31 -3.15 -27.56
CA TRP A 481 -3.95 -3.52 -26.31
C TRP A 481 -5.30 -2.83 -26.14
N THR A 482 -6.27 -3.55 -25.62
CA THR A 482 -7.50 -2.98 -25.08
C THR A 482 -7.41 -2.90 -23.56
N LYS A 483 -7.93 -1.82 -22.97
CA LYS A 483 -7.97 -1.62 -21.52
C LYS A 483 -9.40 -1.77 -21.00
N ASN A 484 -9.58 -2.52 -19.94
CA ASN A 484 -10.86 -2.69 -19.27
C ASN A 484 -10.99 -1.70 -18.10
N ASN A 485 -12.00 -0.84 -18.15
CA ASN A 485 -12.23 0.26 -17.19
C ASN A 485 -13.53 0.11 -16.40
N ALA A 486 -14.12 -1.10 -16.32
CA ALA A 486 -15.42 -1.28 -15.68
C ALA A 486 -15.36 -1.48 -14.16
N PRO A 487 -14.41 -2.23 -13.57
CA PRO A 487 -14.36 -2.42 -12.13
C PRO A 487 -14.04 -1.15 -11.34
N SER A 488 -14.80 -0.90 -10.27
CA SER A 488 -14.56 0.21 -9.34
C SER A 488 -13.68 -0.29 -8.19
N VAL A 489 -12.36 -0.31 -8.41
CA VAL A 489 -11.37 -0.93 -7.52
C VAL A 489 -10.19 0.00 -7.17
N GLY A 490 -10.38 1.30 -7.29
CA GLY A 490 -9.37 2.31 -6.93
C GLY A 490 -8.91 2.18 -5.48
N GLN A 491 -7.60 2.29 -5.26
CA GLN A 491 -6.93 2.17 -3.96
C GLN A 491 -6.62 3.56 -3.39
N PHE A 492 -7.62 4.21 -2.80
CA PHE A 492 -7.45 5.56 -2.25
C PHE A 492 -6.66 5.54 -0.94
N TYR A 493 -5.71 6.46 -0.83
CA TYR A 493 -5.07 6.83 0.43
C TYR A 493 -5.84 7.91 1.16
N TYR A 494 -6.27 8.96 0.43
CA TYR A 494 -6.99 10.11 0.95
C TYR A 494 -8.03 10.59 -0.03
N ILE A 495 -9.11 11.18 0.48
CA ILE A 495 -10.13 11.87 -0.30
C ILE A 495 -10.39 13.26 0.28
N ASN A 496 -10.93 14.16 -0.54
CA ASN A 496 -11.42 15.46 -0.13
C ASN A 496 -12.56 15.93 -1.04
N VAL A 497 -13.25 17.01 -0.69
CA VAL A 497 -14.36 17.58 -1.45
C VAL A 497 -14.23 19.08 -1.54
N ASP A 498 -14.81 19.68 -2.59
CA ASP A 498 -14.98 21.11 -2.73
C ASP A 498 -16.41 21.57 -2.35
N ASN A 499 -16.69 22.87 -2.54
CA ASN A 499 -17.98 23.49 -2.25
C ASN A 499 -18.77 23.86 -3.52
N GLN A 500 -18.45 23.28 -4.68
CA GLN A 500 -19.21 23.47 -5.92
C GLN A 500 -20.59 22.80 -5.85
N LYS A 501 -21.44 23.07 -6.82
CA LYS A 501 -22.79 22.47 -6.91
C LYS A 501 -23.06 21.97 -8.33
N PRO A 502 -23.03 20.64 -8.57
CA PRO A 502 -22.62 19.59 -7.64
C PRO A 502 -21.17 19.73 -7.22
N TYR A 503 -20.83 19.32 -5.99
CA TYR A 503 -19.46 19.34 -5.51
C TYR A 503 -18.63 18.24 -6.20
N ASN A 504 -17.33 18.46 -6.26
CA ASN A 504 -16.39 17.44 -6.73
C ASN A 504 -15.79 16.66 -5.57
N VAL A 505 -15.41 15.42 -5.87
CA VAL A 505 -14.66 14.54 -5.00
C VAL A 505 -13.24 14.42 -5.56
N TYR A 506 -12.27 14.65 -4.72
CA TYR A 506 -10.84 14.56 -5.02
C TYR A 506 -10.24 13.39 -4.28
N GLY A 507 -9.20 12.76 -4.86
CA GLY A 507 -8.49 11.73 -4.11
C GLY A 507 -7.17 11.32 -4.75
N GLY A 508 -6.26 10.90 -3.88
CA GLY A 508 -4.99 10.30 -4.25
C GLY A 508 -5.06 8.78 -4.15
N LEU A 509 -4.61 8.11 -5.21
CA LEU A 509 -4.65 6.66 -5.33
C LEU A 509 -3.24 6.09 -5.38
N GLN A 510 -3.07 4.92 -4.80
CA GLN A 510 -1.87 4.14 -4.99
C GLN A 510 -1.67 3.84 -6.49
N ASP A 511 -0.46 4.04 -6.99
CA ASP A 511 0.02 3.78 -8.35
C ASP A 511 -0.69 4.57 -9.47
N ASN A 512 -1.81 5.22 -9.16
CA ASN A 512 -2.72 5.79 -10.17
C ASN A 512 -2.88 7.32 -10.08
N GLY A 513 -2.07 8.00 -9.26
CA GLY A 513 -2.02 9.45 -9.17
C GLY A 513 -3.20 10.09 -8.43
N VAL A 514 -3.47 11.36 -8.74
CA VAL A 514 -4.53 12.17 -8.11
C VAL A 514 -5.60 12.51 -9.13
N TRP A 515 -6.85 12.29 -8.75
CA TRP A 515 -8.03 12.50 -9.59
C TRP A 515 -9.09 13.32 -8.89
N TYR A 516 -9.95 13.97 -9.66
CA TYR A 516 -11.19 14.57 -9.17
C TYR A 516 -12.33 14.36 -10.16
N GLY A 517 -13.55 14.36 -9.65
CA GLY A 517 -14.75 14.19 -10.47
C GLY A 517 -16.02 14.52 -9.70
N PRO A 518 -17.18 14.57 -10.37
CA PRO A 518 -18.42 15.01 -9.76
C PRO A 518 -18.97 13.99 -8.74
N SER A 519 -19.47 14.48 -7.62
CA SER A 519 -20.06 13.66 -6.54
C SER A 519 -21.34 12.90 -6.93
N ASN A 520 -21.96 13.27 -8.02
CA ASN A 520 -23.15 12.62 -8.57
C ASN A 520 -22.83 11.67 -9.73
N TYR A 521 -21.54 11.28 -9.87
CA TYR A 521 -21.15 10.30 -10.87
C TYR A 521 -21.93 9.00 -10.71
N SER A 522 -22.41 8.50 -11.83
CA SER A 522 -22.89 7.13 -11.97
C SER A 522 -22.46 6.60 -13.34
N ALA A 523 -22.05 5.34 -13.41
CA ALA A 523 -21.73 4.72 -14.68
C ALA A 523 -22.95 4.77 -15.61
N SER A 524 -22.83 5.43 -16.75
CA SER A 524 -23.90 5.55 -17.73
C SER A 524 -23.35 5.59 -19.16
N LYS A 525 -24.20 5.27 -20.12
CA LYS A 525 -23.85 5.34 -21.56
C LYS A 525 -23.57 6.78 -22.04
N ASN A 526 -23.99 7.79 -21.28
CA ASN A 526 -23.89 9.19 -21.69
C ASN A 526 -22.44 9.66 -21.81
N TRP A 527 -21.58 9.27 -20.88
CA TRP A 527 -20.15 9.62 -20.96
C TRP A 527 -19.47 8.89 -22.14
N GLY A 528 -19.85 7.62 -22.40
CA GLY A 528 -19.40 6.89 -23.57
C GLY A 528 -19.84 7.56 -24.88
N GLY A 529 -21.07 8.09 -24.91
CA GLY A 529 -21.60 8.83 -26.06
C GLY A 529 -20.93 10.18 -26.28
N SER A 530 -20.51 10.87 -25.20
CA SER A 530 -19.80 12.15 -25.28
C SER A 530 -18.27 12.00 -25.51
N GLY A 531 -17.74 10.79 -25.32
CA GLY A 531 -16.30 10.53 -25.37
C GLY A 531 -15.50 11.16 -24.21
N GLN A 532 -16.18 11.58 -23.13
CA GLN A 532 -15.56 12.24 -21.99
C GLN A 532 -15.82 11.47 -20.70
N TYR A 533 -14.77 10.98 -20.07
CA TYR A 533 -14.86 10.41 -18.74
C TYR A 533 -14.96 11.53 -17.70
N PRO A 534 -15.89 11.43 -16.72
CA PRO A 534 -16.15 12.54 -15.77
C PRO A 534 -15.01 12.84 -14.82
N TYR A 535 -14.19 11.84 -14.47
CA TYR A 535 -13.03 12.07 -13.62
C TYR A 535 -11.82 12.55 -14.42
N LYS A 536 -11.09 13.52 -13.86
CA LYS A 536 -9.90 14.11 -14.46
C LYS A 536 -8.69 13.88 -13.59
N ARG A 537 -7.56 13.53 -14.21
CA ARG A 537 -6.27 13.36 -13.53
C ARG A 537 -5.60 14.72 -13.35
N ILE A 538 -5.12 14.99 -12.13
CA ILE A 538 -4.43 16.24 -11.77
C ILE A 538 -3.02 16.00 -11.17
N GLY A 539 -2.62 14.79 -10.93
CA GLY A 539 -1.30 14.42 -10.44
C GLY A 539 -0.89 13.01 -10.83
N GLY A 540 0.40 12.69 -10.72
CA GLY A 540 0.97 11.37 -10.99
C GLY A 540 1.58 10.72 -9.74
N GLY A 541 2.25 9.58 -9.93
CA GLY A 541 2.85 8.78 -8.86
C GLY A 541 1.80 8.13 -7.96
N ASP A 542 2.18 7.77 -6.73
CA ASP A 542 1.23 7.45 -5.67
C ASP A 542 0.57 8.74 -5.19
N GLY A 543 -0.68 8.94 -5.55
CA GLY A 543 -1.40 10.14 -5.18
C GLY A 543 -1.66 10.19 -3.67
N MET A 544 -1.37 11.34 -3.06
CA MET A 544 -1.47 11.55 -1.61
C MET A 544 -2.63 12.46 -1.25
N GLN A 545 -2.51 13.21 -0.16
CA GLN A 545 -3.53 14.14 0.30
C GLN A 545 -3.82 15.22 -0.74
N VAL A 546 -5.06 15.66 -0.77
CA VAL A 546 -5.52 16.80 -1.57
C VAL A 546 -6.12 17.84 -0.64
N GLN A 547 -5.70 19.09 -0.77
CA GLN A 547 -6.32 20.23 -0.11
C GLN A 547 -6.88 21.17 -1.18
N ILE A 548 -8.03 21.72 -0.95
CA ILE A 548 -8.71 22.66 -1.86
C ILE A 548 -8.88 23.98 -1.13
N ASP A 549 -8.49 25.10 -1.73
CA ASP A 549 -8.73 26.42 -1.17
C ASP A 549 -10.24 26.70 -1.14
N SER A 550 -10.79 26.89 0.05
CA SER A 550 -12.22 27.11 0.21
C SER A 550 -12.71 28.44 -0.38
N ARG A 551 -11.81 29.38 -0.70
CA ARG A 551 -12.10 30.68 -1.33
C ARG A 551 -12.17 30.59 -2.85
N ASP A 552 -11.36 29.65 -3.45
CA ASP A 552 -11.32 29.39 -4.89
C ASP A 552 -11.07 27.88 -5.12
N ASN A 553 -12.12 27.17 -5.50
CA ASN A 553 -12.06 25.72 -5.73
C ASN A 553 -11.13 25.32 -6.90
N ASN A 554 -10.64 26.27 -7.71
CA ASN A 554 -9.63 25.99 -8.74
C ASN A 554 -8.21 25.86 -8.15
N ILE A 555 -7.97 26.39 -6.96
CA ILE A 555 -6.67 26.29 -6.29
C ILE A 555 -6.61 25.00 -5.48
N VAL A 556 -5.80 24.05 -5.97
CA VAL A 556 -5.68 22.71 -5.40
C VAL A 556 -4.23 22.41 -5.06
N TYR A 557 -4.02 21.86 -3.88
CA TYR A 557 -2.75 21.31 -3.43
C TYR A 557 -2.83 19.78 -3.52
N SER A 558 -1.99 19.17 -4.33
CA SER A 558 -1.96 17.72 -4.51
C SER A 558 -0.52 17.23 -4.69
N GLY A 559 -0.27 15.99 -4.38
CA GLY A 559 1.10 15.49 -4.44
C GLY A 559 1.21 13.99 -4.52
N SER A 560 2.46 13.56 -4.54
CA SER A 560 2.89 12.18 -4.53
C SER A 560 3.72 11.87 -3.28
N GLN A 561 4.21 10.64 -3.20
CA GLN A 561 4.95 10.10 -2.07
C GLN A 561 6.15 10.98 -1.66
N PHE A 562 6.51 10.90 -0.37
CA PHE A 562 7.66 11.58 0.24
C PHE A 562 7.65 13.12 0.13
N GLY A 563 6.46 13.73 0.17
CA GLY A 563 6.31 15.18 0.26
C GLY A 563 6.49 15.94 -1.06
N PHE A 564 6.37 15.28 -2.20
CA PHE A 564 6.36 15.94 -3.49
C PHE A 564 4.96 16.46 -3.81
N TYR A 565 4.68 17.68 -3.37
CA TYR A 565 3.42 18.37 -3.59
C TYR A 565 3.54 19.49 -4.63
N SER A 566 2.41 19.96 -5.11
CA SER A 566 2.27 21.16 -5.91
C SER A 566 0.96 21.87 -5.60
N ARG A 567 0.97 23.20 -5.64
CA ARG A 567 -0.23 24.02 -5.80
C ARG A 567 -0.48 24.17 -7.29
N GLN A 568 -1.71 23.97 -7.71
CA GLN A 568 -2.11 24.17 -9.13
C GLN A 568 -3.44 24.89 -9.22
N ASN A 569 -3.58 25.68 -10.27
CA ASN A 569 -4.84 26.26 -10.66
C ASN A 569 -5.45 25.39 -11.77
N LEU A 570 -6.63 24.78 -11.50
CA LEU A 570 -7.27 23.84 -12.43
C LEU A 570 -7.84 24.52 -13.68
N GLU A 571 -8.09 25.84 -13.63
CA GLU A 571 -8.62 26.62 -14.73
C GLU A 571 -7.49 27.08 -15.69
N THR A 572 -6.42 27.64 -15.12
CA THR A 572 -5.31 28.19 -15.93
C THR A 572 -4.24 27.15 -16.26
N GLY A 573 -4.17 26.05 -15.50
CA GLY A 573 -3.11 25.04 -15.59
C GLY A 573 -1.79 25.47 -14.95
N GLU A 574 -1.71 26.63 -14.30
CA GLU A 574 -0.52 27.07 -13.58
C GLU A 574 -0.19 26.10 -12.44
N ARG A 575 1.09 25.79 -12.28
CA ARG A 575 1.56 24.84 -11.26
C ARG A 575 2.85 25.28 -10.62
N ILE A 576 2.88 25.29 -9.28
CA ILE A 576 4.05 25.59 -8.46
C ILE A 576 4.41 24.34 -7.66
N SER A 577 5.68 23.92 -7.70
CA SER A 577 6.18 22.78 -6.94
C SER A 577 6.39 23.15 -5.49
N ILE A 578 5.91 22.30 -4.58
CA ILE A 578 6.07 22.42 -3.13
C ILE A 578 6.87 21.20 -2.65
N ASN A 579 8.13 21.40 -2.35
CA ASN A 579 8.99 20.37 -1.78
C ASN A 579 10.08 21.07 -0.95
N PRO A 580 9.78 21.49 0.30
CA PRO A 580 10.73 22.20 1.13
C PRO A 580 11.94 21.33 1.44
N LYS A 581 13.12 21.92 1.36
CA LYS A 581 14.39 21.28 1.66
C LYS A 581 15.01 21.89 2.91
N HIS A 582 15.79 21.08 3.62
CA HIS A 582 16.64 21.52 4.72
C HIS A 582 17.72 22.51 4.27
N GLU A 583 18.29 23.26 5.20
CA GLU A 583 19.45 24.08 4.90
C GLU A 583 20.71 23.23 4.71
N LEU A 584 21.64 23.72 3.89
CA LEU A 584 22.90 23.01 3.66
C LEU A 584 23.71 22.96 4.97
N GLY A 585 24.08 21.77 5.40
CA GLY A 585 24.71 21.50 6.70
C GLY A 585 23.75 20.95 7.74
N ASP A 586 22.44 21.09 7.53
CA ASP A 586 21.44 20.46 8.38
C ASP A 586 21.16 19.01 7.94
N SER A 587 20.62 18.22 8.86
CA SER A 587 20.14 16.87 8.52
C SER A 587 18.94 16.95 7.58
N PRO A 588 18.89 16.11 6.53
CA PRO A 588 17.75 16.05 5.63
C PRO A 588 16.44 15.79 6.38
N TYR A 589 15.38 16.44 5.93
CA TYR A 589 14.04 16.13 6.42
C TYR A 589 13.68 14.68 6.07
N ARG A 590 13.04 14.00 7.02
CA ARG A 590 12.46 12.69 6.81
C ARG A 590 10.98 12.89 6.51
N TYR A 591 10.57 12.54 5.29
CA TYR A 591 9.18 12.57 4.86
C TYR A 591 8.59 11.17 4.87
N ASN A 592 7.35 11.04 5.37
CA ASN A 592 6.59 9.81 5.25
C ASN A 592 6.24 9.54 3.79
N TRP A 593 5.99 8.27 3.45
CA TRP A 593 5.36 7.93 2.17
C TRP A 593 4.08 8.74 1.97
N GLN A 594 3.22 8.77 2.98
CA GLN A 594 2.01 9.57 3.02
C GLN A 594 2.27 10.86 3.83
N THR A 595 3.07 11.76 3.30
CA THR A 595 3.39 13.04 3.95
C THR A 595 2.13 13.86 4.19
N PRO A 596 1.82 14.26 5.44
CA PRO A 596 0.63 15.04 5.72
C PRO A 596 0.79 16.50 5.35
N ILE A 597 -0.27 17.09 4.76
CA ILE A 597 -0.41 18.53 4.54
C ILE A 597 -1.74 19.02 5.10
N LEU A 598 -1.81 20.28 5.49
CA LEU A 598 -3.04 20.89 6.00
C LEU A 598 -3.09 22.38 5.64
N LEU A 599 -4.16 22.83 4.99
CA LEU A 599 -4.52 24.25 4.93
C LEU A 599 -5.12 24.67 6.26
N SER A 600 -4.67 25.80 6.79
CA SER A 600 -5.17 26.31 8.06
C SER A 600 -6.66 26.68 7.94
N PRO A 601 -7.52 26.24 8.89
CA PRO A 601 -8.93 26.66 8.91
C PRO A 601 -9.10 28.16 9.20
N HIS A 602 -8.05 28.86 9.66
CA HIS A 602 -8.06 30.27 10.00
C HIS A 602 -7.68 31.19 8.84
N ASN A 603 -6.76 30.73 7.97
CA ASN A 603 -6.32 31.47 6.79
C ASN A 603 -5.77 30.49 5.74
N GLN A 604 -6.39 30.44 4.57
CA GLN A 604 -6.06 29.52 3.48
C GLN A 604 -4.71 29.84 2.78
N ASP A 605 -4.06 30.96 3.10
CA ASP A 605 -2.66 31.22 2.67
C ASP A 605 -1.64 30.43 3.50
N ILE A 606 -2.09 29.87 4.63
CA ILE A 606 -1.22 29.11 5.53
C ILE A 606 -1.35 27.64 5.19
N LEU A 607 -0.21 27.04 4.80
CA LEU A 607 -0.06 25.61 4.55
C LEU A 607 0.92 25.00 5.54
N TYR A 608 0.50 23.94 6.23
CA TYR A 608 1.38 23.10 7.05
C TYR A 608 1.81 21.87 6.27
N MET A 609 3.06 21.44 6.47
CA MET A 609 3.61 20.21 5.90
C MET A 609 4.44 19.46 6.94
N GLY A 610 4.15 18.15 7.10
CA GLY A 610 4.81 17.30 8.08
C GLY A 610 5.99 16.53 7.48
N ALA A 611 7.17 16.75 8.03
CA ALA A 611 8.34 15.89 7.86
C ALA A 611 8.61 15.15 9.18
N ASN A 612 9.85 15.05 9.67
CA ASN A 612 10.14 14.79 11.07
C ASN A 612 9.99 16.07 11.94
N LYS A 613 9.91 17.20 11.26
CA LYS A 613 9.60 18.53 11.82
C LYS A 613 8.32 19.03 11.18
N LEU A 614 7.64 19.97 11.83
CA LEU A 614 6.52 20.69 11.24
C LEU A 614 7.02 21.92 10.50
N LEU A 615 6.63 22.05 9.24
CA LEU A 615 6.93 23.16 8.36
C LEU A 615 5.65 23.97 8.15
N ARG A 616 5.77 25.30 8.08
CA ARG A 616 4.66 26.22 7.83
C ARG A 616 5.02 27.20 6.71
N SER A 617 4.15 27.32 5.75
CA SER A 617 4.12 28.40 4.78
C SER A 617 3.07 29.43 5.16
N MET A 618 3.34 30.72 4.89
CA MET A 618 2.41 31.83 5.06
C MET A 618 2.00 32.43 3.71
N ASP A 619 2.46 31.85 2.60
CA ASP A 619 2.37 32.36 1.23
C ASP A 619 1.97 31.25 0.25
N GLN A 620 1.02 30.39 0.65
CA GLN A 620 0.43 29.34 -0.19
C GLN A 620 1.47 28.31 -0.70
N GLY A 621 2.53 28.05 0.09
CA GLY A 621 3.54 27.04 -0.18
C GLY A 621 4.74 27.54 -1.01
N GLU A 622 4.92 28.87 -1.20
CA GLU A 622 6.09 29.39 -1.90
C GLU A 622 7.34 29.34 -1.03
N THR A 623 7.20 29.72 0.25
CA THR A 623 8.28 29.63 1.25
C THR A 623 7.82 28.86 2.50
N PHE A 624 8.76 28.28 3.22
CA PHE A 624 8.49 27.52 4.45
C PHE A 624 9.43 27.88 5.59
N ASP A 625 8.84 28.05 6.77
CA ASP A 625 9.56 28.14 8.04
C ASP A 625 9.44 26.83 8.81
N VAL A 626 10.54 26.44 9.50
CA VAL A 626 10.53 25.33 10.45
C VAL A 626 10.00 25.84 11.79
N ILE A 627 8.86 25.31 12.23
CA ILE A 627 8.19 25.74 13.46
C ILE A 627 8.27 24.70 14.59
N SER A 628 9.14 23.69 14.47
CA SER A 628 9.38 22.70 15.53
C SER A 628 10.81 22.17 15.50
N SER A 629 11.24 21.58 16.61
CA SER A 629 12.33 20.60 16.62
C SER A 629 11.86 19.28 15.95
N ASP A 630 12.67 18.21 16.02
CA ASP A 630 12.22 16.87 15.66
C ASP A 630 11.10 16.41 16.62
N LEU A 631 9.92 16.13 16.10
CA LEU A 631 8.70 15.75 16.84
C LEU A 631 8.51 14.24 16.94
N THR A 632 9.56 13.47 16.65
CA THR A 632 9.55 12.01 16.59
C THR A 632 10.57 11.41 17.55
N THR A 633 10.65 10.08 17.66
CA THR A 633 11.72 9.41 18.42
C THR A 633 13.08 9.44 17.69
N GLY A 634 13.11 9.92 16.47
CA GLY A 634 14.26 9.91 15.57
C GLY A 634 14.21 8.83 14.51
N GLY A 635 15.09 8.94 13.51
CA GLY A 635 15.18 7.95 12.42
C GLY A 635 15.78 6.62 12.89
N LYS A 636 15.40 5.55 12.22
CA LYS A 636 16.04 4.23 12.37
C LYS A 636 16.83 3.87 11.12
N LYS A 637 17.87 3.05 11.30
CA LYS A 637 18.61 2.49 10.17
C LYS A 637 17.72 1.48 9.43
N GLY A 638 17.53 1.70 8.13
CA GLY A 638 16.71 0.86 7.25
C GLY A 638 16.59 1.49 5.87
N ASN A 639 15.81 0.84 5.01
CA ASN A 639 15.57 1.28 3.63
C ASN A 639 14.23 2.02 3.46
N VAL A 640 13.50 2.25 4.56
CA VAL A 640 12.23 3.01 4.58
C VAL A 640 12.38 4.20 5.53
N PRO A 641 12.01 5.43 5.13
CA PRO A 641 11.95 6.57 6.04
C PRO A 641 11.07 6.28 7.26
N TYR A 642 11.59 6.59 8.45
CA TYR A 642 10.92 6.37 9.73
C TYR A 642 11.25 7.50 10.71
N GLY A 643 10.43 7.69 11.73
CA GLY A 643 10.45 8.87 12.57
C GLY A 643 9.97 10.07 11.75
N THR A 644 8.73 9.99 11.26
CA THR A 644 8.12 10.97 10.37
C THR A 644 6.71 11.31 10.84
N LEU A 645 6.24 12.53 10.57
CA LEU A 645 4.86 12.90 10.86
C LEU A 645 3.90 12.21 9.87
N THR A 646 2.76 11.80 10.38
CA THR A 646 1.70 11.09 9.67
C THR A 646 0.36 11.81 9.72
N ALA A 647 0.19 12.72 10.68
CA ALA A 647 -1.04 13.48 10.87
C ALA A 647 -0.74 14.89 11.38
N ILE A 648 -1.56 15.85 10.92
CA ILE A 648 -1.57 17.25 11.37
C ILE A 648 -3.02 17.65 11.55
N SER A 649 -3.34 18.34 12.66
CA SER A 649 -4.64 18.94 12.89
C SER A 649 -4.48 20.26 13.61
N GLU A 650 -5.10 21.35 13.12
CA GLU A 650 -5.17 22.62 13.80
C GLU A 650 -6.56 22.83 14.40
N SER A 651 -6.61 23.32 15.63
CA SER A 651 -7.89 23.60 16.30
C SER A 651 -8.63 24.74 15.57
N PRO A 652 -9.93 24.58 15.23
CA PRO A 652 -10.70 25.67 14.63
C PRO A 652 -10.99 26.82 15.61
N PHE A 653 -10.74 26.63 16.90
CA PHE A 653 -11.00 27.64 17.94
C PHE A 653 -9.80 28.54 18.24
N GLN A 654 -8.61 28.13 17.84
CA GLN A 654 -7.39 28.90 18.15
C GLN A 654 -6.33 28.69 17.07
N PHE A 655 -5.97 29.77 16.37
CA PHE A 655 -4.85 29.77 15.45
C PHE A 655 -3.55 29.38 16.18
N GLY A 656 -2.78 28.50 15.57
CA GLY A 656 -1.50 28.01 16.13
C GLY A 656 -1.66 27.01 17.28
N MET A 657 -2.88 26.54 17.60
CA MET A 657 -3.07 25.35 18.42
C MET A 657 -3.07 24.11 17.51
N ILE A 658 -1.91 23.46 17.41
CA ILE A 658 -1.65 22.43 16.41
C ILE A 658 -1.26 21.13 17.08
N TYR A 659 -1.84 20.04 16.59
CA TYR A 659 -1.53 18.67 16.99
C TYR A 659 -0.84 17.95 15.83
N THR A 660 0.16 17.13 16.15
CA THR A 660 0.85 16.27 15.19
C THR A 660 0.89 14.85 15.69
N GLY A 661 0.81 13.88 14.77
CA GLY A 661 1.02 12.46 15.03
C GLY A 661 2.17 11.92 14.18
N SER A 662 2.88 10.89 14.66
CA SER A 662 4.03 10.29 13.98
C SER A 662 3.90 8.77 13.79
N ASP A 663 4.71 8.21 12.89
CA ASP A 663 4.77 6.78 12.60
C ASP A 663 5.40 5.95 13.72
N ASP A 664 5.99 6.59 14.70
CA ASP A 664 6.63 5.98 15.87
C ASP A 664 5.85 6.21 17.19
N GLY A 665 4.62 6.76 17.10
CA GLY A 665 3.64 6.81 18.18
C GLY A 665 3.63 8.10 18.99
N TYR A 666 4.41 9.13 18.61
CA TYR A 666 4.34 10.41 19.31
C TYR A 666 3.17 11.24 18.81
N ILE A 667 2.45 11.84 19.77
CA ILE A 667 1.49 12.92 19.53
C ILE A 667 2.01 14.13 20.28
N ASN A 668 2.16 15.24 19.57
CA ASN A 668 2.64 16.50 20.12
C ASN A 668 1.62 17.62 19.93
N LEU A 669 1.62 18.57 20.86
CA LEU A 669 0.77 19.75 20.88
C LEU A 669 1.62 21.02 21.02
N THR A 670 1.33 22.01 20.20
CA THR A 670 1.67 23.41 20.46
C THR A 670 0.39 24.24 20.64
N THR A 671 0.41 25.24 21.51
CA THR A 671 -0.69 26.20 21.69
C THR A 671 -0.30 27.63 21.31
N ASN A 672 0.91 27.83 20.80
CA ASN A 672 1.53 29.12 20.52
C ASN A 672 2.24 29.18 19.16
N GLY A 673 1.69 28.46 18.16
CA GLY A 673 2.15 28.52 16.78
C GLY A 673 3.54 27.91 16.53
N GLY A 674 3.95 26.97 17.40
CA GLY A 674 5.24 26.28 17.26
C GLY A 674 6.37 26.83 18.14
N SER A 675 6.13 27.88 18.95
CA SER A 675 7.15 28.43 19.85
C SER A 675 7.55 27.44 20.95
N SER A 676 6.63 26.56 21.36
CA SER A 676 6.91 25.43 22.25
C SER A 676 6.01 24.24 21.90
N TRP A 677 6.52 23.04 22.19
CA TRP A 677 5.84 21.78 21.92
C TRP A 677 5.84 20.88 23.15
N ASN A 678 4.73 20.22 23.41
CA ASN A 678 4.57 19.26 24.49
C ASN A 678 4.13 17.91 23.90
N ARG A 679 4.80 16.83 24.31
CA ARG A 679 4.32 15.48 24.01
C ARG A 679 3.13 15.15 24.90
N ILE A 680 2.05 14.63 24.28
CA ILE A 680 0.78 14.32 24.94
C ILE A 680 0.39 12.85 24.81
N SER A 681 1.26 11.98 24.25
CA SER A 681 1.00 10.56 24.01
C SER A 681 1.58 9.61 25.05
N ASP A 682 2.11 10.09 26.18
CA ASP A 682 2.83 9.24 27.17
C ASP A 682 1.96 8.13 27.77
N ASN A 683 0.66 8.36 27.89
CA ASN A 683 -0.32 7.42 28.42
C ASN A 683 -1.04 6.59 27.33
N LEU A 684 -0.60 6.68 26.07
CA LEU A 684 -1.11 5.86 24.97
C LEU A 684 -0.19 4.66 24.69
N PRO A 685 -0.66 3.62 23.99
CA PRO A 685 0.21 2.55 23.53
C PRO A 685 1.39 3.10 22.72
N GLN A 686 2.61 2.74 23.10
CA GLN A 686 3.84 3.31 22.53
C GLN A 686 4.28 2.56 21.27
N GLY A 687 4.93 3.28 20.34
CA GLY A 687 5.54 2.72 19.16
C GLY A 687 4.56 2.33 18.05
N LEU A 688 3.26 2.59 18.22
CA LEU A 688 2.25 2.37 17.18
C LEU A 688 2.15 3.59 16.27
N TRP A 689 1.87 3.34 15.01
CA TRP A 689 1.63 4.39 14.02
C TRP A 689 0.39 5.22 14.38
N VAL A 690 0.53 6.52 14.52
CA VAL A 690 -0.60 7.44 14.70
C VAL A 690 -1.26 7.64 13.34
N SER A 691 -2.40 6.98 13.13
CA SER A 691 -3.11 7.06 11.84
C SER A 691 -3.87 8.38 11.66
N ARG A 692 -4.45 8.92 12.72
CA ARG A 692 -5.09 10.25 12.73
C ARG A 692 -4.95 10.94 14.09
N VAL A 693 -4.91 12.25 14.03
CA VAL A 693 -5.15 13.17 15.15
C VAL A 693 -6.17 14.18 14.66
N VAL A 694 -7.26 14.39 15.40
CA VAL A 694 -8.37 15.24 14.98
C VAL A 694 -8.79 16.16 16.12
N ALA A 695 -8.55 17.47 15.97
CA ALA A 695 -9.09 18.46 16.87
C ALA A 695 -10.60 18.58 16.66
N SER A 696 -11.37 18.60 17.74
CA SER A 696 -12.83 18.74 17.70
C SER A 696 -13.26 20.04 17.04
N GLN A 697 -14.36 19.99 16.30
CA GLN A 697 -15.03 21.15 15.73
C GLN A 697 -16.04 21.78 16.71
N HIS A 698 -16.33 21.11 17.83
CA HIS A 698 -17.32 21.53 18.81
C HIS A 698 -16.73 21.99 20.14
N LYS A 699 -15.57 21.42 20.54
CA LYS A 699 -14.93 21.73 21.83
C LYS A 699 -13.44 21.99 21.67
N LYS A 700 -12.99 23.17 22.12
CA LYS A 700 -11.61 23.63 21.95
C LYS A 700 -10.53 22.64 22.43
N ASN A 701 -10.78 21.97 23.57
CA ASN A 701 -9.79 21.08 24.19
C ASN A 701 -10.07 19.59 23.92
N ARG A 702 -11.10 19.24 23.16
CA ARG A 702 -11.37 17.86 22.76
C ARG A 702 -10.50 17.50 21.56
N ILE A 703 -9.92 16.33 21.63
CA ILE A 703 -9.10 15.77 20.54
C ILE A 703 -9.33 14.26 20.48
N TYR A 704 -9.30 13.74 19.28
CA TYR A 704 -9.34 12.31 19.00
C TYR A 704 -8.01 11.84 18.43
N ALA A 705 -7.59 10.62 18.79
CA ALA A 705 -6.43 9.96 18.23
C ALA A 705 -6.75 8.52 17.86
N THR A 706 -6.26 8.07 16.70
CA THR A 706 -6.30 6.66 16.32
C THR A 706 -4.89 6.16 16.09
N LEU A 707 -4.63 4.92 16.56
CA LEU A 707 -3.37 4.25 16.35
C LEU A 707 -3.59 2.98 15.54
N ASN A 708 -2.57 2.57 14.80
CA ASN A 708 -2.63 1.45 13.89
C ASN A 708 -1.44 0.52 14.11
N GLY A 709 -1.72 -0.73 14.44
CA GLY A 709 -0.72 -1.74 14.80
C GLY A 709 -0.44 -2.77 13.71
N TYR A 710 -1.01 -2.67 12.50
CA TYR A 710 -0.87 -3.72 11.49
C TYR A 710 0.59 -4.01 11.12
N ARG A 711 1.49 -3.01 11.26
CA ARG A 711 2.94 -3.18 11.02
C ARG A 711 3.66 -3.99 12.10
N PHE A 712 2.89 -4.54 13.04
CA PHE A 712 3.30 -5.52 14.04
C PHE A 712 2.40 -6.76 14.00
N ASP A 713 1.55 -6.91 12.96
CA ASP A 713 0.45 -7.87 12.86
C ASP A 713 -0.53 -7.76 14.04
N ASP A 714 -0.59 -6.58 14.68
CA ASP A 714 -1.57 -6.25 15.72
C ASP A 714 -2.76 -5.52 15.09
N PHE A 715 -3.89 -6.20 15.07
CA PHE A 715 -5.14 -5.72 14.49
C PHE A 715 -6.13 -5.20 15.56
N SER A 716 -5.66 -4.88 16.76
CA SER A 716 -6.51 -4.27 17.79
C SER A 716 -7.02 -2.90 17.33
N ALA A 717 -8.27 -2.58 17.70
CA ALA A 717 -8.84 -1.28 17.44
C ALA A 717 -8.39 -0.26 18.49
N TYR A 718 -7.58 0.72 18.09
CA TYR A 718 -7.06 1.76 18.96
C TYR A 718 -7.69 3.11 18.63
N VAL A 719 -8.66 3.53 19.45
CA VAL A 719 -9.38 4.80 19.32
C VAL A 719 -9.43 5.49 20.67
N PHE A 720 -8.96 6.72 20.73
CA PHE A 720 -8.86 7.46 21.99
C PHE A 720 -9.46 8.87 21.85
N MET A 721 -10.02 9.38 22.95
CA MET A 721 -10.52 10.74 23.08
C MET A 721 -9.90 11.39 24.32
N SER A 722 -9.62 12.68 24.24
CA SER A 722 -9.24 13.53 25.36
C SER A 722 -10.13 14.78 25.39
N GLU A 723 -10.62 15.16 26.57
CA GLU A 723 -11.39 16.39 26.78
C GLU A 723 -10.53 17.55 27.30
N ASN A 724 -9.23 17.32 27.52
CA ASN A 724 -8.30 18.27 28.15
C ASN A 724 -7.00 18.45 27.38
N ALA A 725 -7.10 18.53 26.03
CA ALA A 725 -5.99 18.76 25.11
C ALA A 725 -4.85 17.71 25.24
N GLY A 726 -5.21 16.44 25.50
CA GLY A 726 -4.28 15.34 25.56
C GLY A 726 -3.58 15.13 26.92
N GLN A 727 -3.99 15.84 27.98
CA GLN A 727 -3.44 15.59 29.32
C GLN A 727 -3.86 14.21 29.85
N THR A 728 -5.09 13.79 29.54
CA THR A 728 -5.58 12.43 29.79
C THR A 728 -6.32 11.91 28.59
N TRP A 729 -6.27 10.59 28.40
CA TRP A 729 -6.89 9.90 27.28
C TRP A 729 -7.81 8.80 27.79
N GLU A 730 -8.97 8.67 27.15
CA GLU A 730 -9.93 7.60 27.36
C GLU A 730 -10.03 6.76 26.07
N SER A 731 -10.05 5.43 26.21
CA SER A 731 -10.32 4.55 25.07
C SER A 731 -11.80 4.57 24.76
N ILE A 732 -12.13 4.89 23.51
CA ILE A 732 -13.50 4.90 22.99
C ILE A 732 -13.72 3.81 21.92
N SER A 733 -12.86 2.79 21.86
CA SER A 733 -13.01 1.67 20.91
C SER A 733 -14.11 0.69 21.30
N SER A 734 -14.53 0.66 22.56
CA SER A 734 -15.60 -0.15 23.16
C SER A 734 -15.90 -1.49 22.46
N ASN A 735 -16.95 -1.56 21.64
CA ASN A 735 -17.40 -2.75 20.91
C ASN A 735 -16.94 -2.81 19.43
N VAL A 736 -15.94 -2.02 19.03
CA VAL A 736 -15.36 -2.14 17.69
C VAL A 736 -14.61 -3.47 17.57
N PRO A 737 -14.93 -4.32 16.58
CA PRO A 737 -14.19 -5.56 16.37
C PRO A 737 -12.72 -5.32 16.07
N ALA A 738 -11.86 -6.29 16.41
CA ALA A 738 -10.44 -6.20 16.11
C ALA A 738 -10.23 -6.02 14.60
N SER A 739 -9.74 -4.84 14.23
CA SER A 739 -9.36 -4.39 12.90
C SER A 739 -8.53 -3.12 13.06
N ALA A 740 -7.43 -3.00 12.34
CA ALA A 740 -6.60 -1.81 12.38
C ALA A 740 -7.40 -0.55 12.02
N VAL A 741 -7.23 0.52 12.78
CA VAL A 741 -7.99 1.76 12.61
C VAL A 741 -7.19 2.75 11.77
N ASN A 742 -7.80 3.26 10.70
CA ASN A 742 -7.15 4.19 9.78
C ASN A 742 -7.60 5.63 9.96
N VAL A 743 -8.87 5.85 10.28
CA VAL A 743 -9.45 7.20 10.31
C VAL A 743 -10.60 7.30 11.31
N ILE A 744 -10.69 8.45 11.97
CA ILE A 744 -11.83 8.91 12.74
C ILE A 744 -12.24 10.29 12.25
N LYS A 745 -13.55 10.58 12.24
CA LYS A 745 -14.10 11.86 11.86
C LYS A 745 -15.25 12.24 12.79
N GLU A 746 -15.20 13.44 13.35
CA GLU A 746 -16.29 14.05 14.10
C GLU A 746 -17.31 14.65 13.13
N ASP A 747 -18.63 14.49 13.41
CA ASP A 747 -19.67 15.09 12.60
C ASP A 747 -19.68 16.62 12.81
N PRO A 748 -19.75 17.44 11.74
CA PRO A 748 -19.65 18.88 11.86
C PRO A 748 -20.90 19.55 12.50
N LYS A 749 -22.02 18.83 12.62
CA LYS A 749 -23.28 19.35 13.15
C LYS A 749 -23.71 18.73 14.47
N ASN A 750 -23.16 17.58 14.84
CA ASN A 750 -23.54 16.87 16.06
C ASN A 750 -22.29 16.32 16.78
N GLU A 751 -21.93 16.92 17.90
CA GLU A 751 -20.73 16.57 18.69
C GLU A 751 -20.70 15.13 19.22
N ASN A 752 -21.85 14.45 19.27
CA ASN A 752 -21.96 13.07 19.78
C ASN A 752 -21.77 12.02 18.69
N ILE A 753 -21.70 12.44 17.42
CA ILE A 753 -21.56 11.54 16.28
C ILE A 753 -20.11 11.50 15.82
N LEU A 754 -19.56 10.30 15.81
CA LEU A 754 -18.26 10.02 15.22
C LEU A 754 -18.40 8.93 14.16
N TYR A 755 -17.60 9.03 13.11
CA TYR A 755 -17.45 8.01 12.08
C TYR A 755 -16.04 7.41 12.17
N LEU A 756 -15.93 6.10 11.99
CA LEU A 756 -14.68 5.36 12.11
C LEU A 756 -14.46 4.48 10.88
N GLY A 757 -13.25 4.54 10.32
CA GLY A 757 -12.80 3.67 9.24
C GLY A 757 -11.71 2.70 9.71
N THR A 758 -11.88 1.42 9.40
CA THR A 758 -10.94 0.34 9.72
C THR A 758 -10.53 -0.43 8.46
N ASP A 759 -9.58 -1.35 8.58
CA ASP A 759 -9.21 -2.25 7.47
C ASP A 759 -10.35 -3.18 7.03
N ASN A 760 -11.46 -3.20 7.77
CA ASN A 760 -12.56 -4.10 7.49
C ASN A 760 -13.94 -3.43 7.56
N GLY A 761 -14.04 -2.19 7.06
CA GLY A 761 -15.29 -1.45 6.95
C GLY A 761 -15.40 -0.24 7.87
N ALA A 762 -16.62 0.31 7.96
CA ALA A 762 -16.94 1.56 8.65
C ALA A 762 -17.88 1.36 9.84
N TYR A 763 -17.80 2.27 10.81
CA TYR A 763 -18.64 2.31 12.00
C TYR A 763 -19.09 3.74 12.27
N ILE A 764 -20.22 3.89 12.98
CA ILE A 764 -20.77 5.15 13.47
C ILE A 764 -21.12 5.02 14.96
N THR A 765 -20.95 6.08 15.73
CA THR A 765 -21.46 6.19 17.10
C THR A 765 -22.35 7.41 17.21
N PHE A 766 -23.30 7.37 18.16
CA PHE A 766 -24.21 8.48 18.50
C PHE A 766 -24.00 8.99 19.93
N ASN A 767 -22.99 8.48 20.62
CA ASN A 767 -22.68 8.75 22.03
C ASN A 767 -21.17 8.80 22.29
N ASN A 768 -20.41 9.48 21.42
CA ASN A 768 -18.97 9.74 21.56
C ASN A 768 -18.12 8.48 21.73
N GLY A 769 -18.54 7.34 21.15
CA GLY A 769 -17.77 6.08 21.18
C GLY A 769 -18.07 5.15 22.35
N GLU A 770 -19.05 5.46 23.22
CA GLU A 770 -19.51 4.50 24.23
C GLU A 770 -20.06 3.23 23.57
N LYS A 771 -20.73 3.37 22.41
CA LYS A 771 -21.20 2.26 21.59
C LYS A 771 -21.08 2.58 20.10
N TRP A 772 -20.57 1.65 19.33
CA TRP A 772 -20.45 1.74 17.88
C TRP A 772 -21.46 0.84 17.18
N GLU A 773 -22.03 1.34 16.10
CA GLU A 773 -22.90 0.63 15.17
C GLU A 773 -22.14 0.32 13.88
N ALA A 774 -22.30 -0.87 13.32
CA ALA A 774 -21.70 -1.19 12.01
C ALA A 774 -22.39 -0.37 10.90
N PHE A 775 -21.60 0.27 10.04
CA PHE A 775 -22.12 1.14 8.99
C PHE A 775 -21.61 0.65 7.62
N ASN A 776 -22.17 -0.47 7.15
CA ASN A 776 -21.61 -1.24 6.03
C ASN A 776 -22.63 -1.60 4.94
N ASN A 777 -23.86 -1.11 4.97
CA ASN A 777 -24.86 -1.48 3.95
C ASN A 777 -24.46 -0.93 2.58
N GLY A 778 -24.20 -1.83 1.61
CA GLY A 778 -23.66 -1.52 0.29
C GLY A 778 -22.13 -1.29 0.26
N LEU A 779 -21.44 -1.36 1.40
CA LEU A 779 -19.99 -1.29 1.51
C LEU A 779 -19.44 -2.70 1.78
N PRO A 780 -18.60 -3.26 0.91
CA PRO A 780 -17.98 -4.57 1.15
C PRO A 780 -16.95 -4.49 2.29
N SER A 781 -16.42 -5.64 2.70
CA SER A 781 -15.40 -5.76 3.76
C SER A 781 -14.02 -5.30 3.26
N VAL A 782 -13.87 -4.00 3.02
CA VAL A 782 -12.69 -3.33 2.44
C VAL A 782 -12.08 -2.34 3.43
N ALA A 783 -10.79 -2.07 3.30
CA ALA A 783 -10.10 -1.07 4.10
C ALA A 783 -10.65 0.34 3.79
N VAL A 784 -11.11 1.04 4.83
CA VAL A 784 -11.55 2.43 4.80
C VAL A 784 -10.38 3.30 5.25
N HIS A 785 -9.80 4.05 4.35
CA HIS A 785 -8.61 4.86 4.61
C HIS A 785 -8.94 6.30 5.00
N ASP A 786 -10.03 6.84 4.44
CA ASP A 786 -10.39 8.22 4.72
C ASP A 786 -11.90 8.45 4.75
N LEU A 787 -12.32 9.47 5.49
CA LEU A 787 -13.69 9.88 5.70
C LEU A 787 -13.81 11.41 5.56
N VAL A 788 -14.68 11.86 4.69
CA VAL A 788 -14.95 13.29 4.49
C VAL A 788 -16.44 13.55 4.52
N ILE A 789 -16.87 14.65 5.15
CA ILE A 789 -18.25 15.10 5.15
C ILE A 789 -18.34 16.40 4.36
N GLN A 790 -19.17 16.40 3.32
CA GLN A 790 -19.54 17.63 2.64
C GLN A 790 -20.72 18.27 3.43
N SER A 791 -20.40 19.36 4.13
CA SER A 791 -21.29 19.91 5.17
C SER A 791 -22.59 20.52 4.64
N GLU A 792 -22.63 21.07 3.41
CA GLU A 792 -23.85 21.64 2.82
C GLU A 792 -24.79 20.54 2.30
N ALA A 793 -24.22 19.52 1.64
CA ALA A 793 -24.99 18.39 1.11
C ALA A 793 -25.33 17.35 2.20
N ASN A 794 -24.68 17.40 3.36
CA ASN A 794 -24.74 16.38 4.41
C ASN A 794 -24.34 14.98 3.90
N ASP A 795 -23.43 14.92 2.95
CA ASP A 795 -22.96 13.67 2.40
C ASP A 795 -21.69 13.23 3.12
N LEU A 796 -21.69 12.01 3.64
CA LEU A 796 -20.51 11.30 4.10
C LEU A 796 -19.91 10.54 2.92
N LEU A 797 -18.63 10.78 2.65
CA LEU A 797 -17.85 10.05 1.66
C LEU A 797 -16.82 9.17 2.36
N ILE A 798 -16.66 7.96 1.83
CA ILE A 798 -15.72 6.95 2.29
C ILE A 798 -14.72 6.65 1.18
N GLY A 799 -13.45 6.99 1.40
CA GLY A 799 -12.33 6.59 0.56
C GLY A 799 -11.84 5.20 0.96
N THR A 800 -11.96 4.24 0.05
CA THR A 800 -11.54 2.86 0.31
C THR A 800 -10.24 2.52 -0.40
N HIS A 801 -9.48 1.61 0.17
CA HIS A 801 -8.27 1.12 -0.47
C HIS A 801 -8.55 -0.19 -1.22
N GLY A 802 -9.27 -0.08 -2.36
CA GLY A 802 -9.57 -1.22 -3.22
C GLY A 802 -10.97 -1.26 -3.82
N ARG A 803 -11.90 -0.40 -3.39
CA ARG A 803 -13.27 -0.35 -3.93
C ARG A 803 -13.71 1.09 -4.26
N SER A 804 -12.76 1.96 -4.59
CA SER A 804 -12.99 3.37 -4.94
C SER A 804 -13.70 4.15 -3.83
N ILE A 805 -14.61 5.06 -4.15
CA ILE A 805 -15.26 5.96 -3.21
C ILE A 805 -16.75 5.61 -3.08
N TYR A 806 -17.23 5.60 -1.84
CA TYR A 806 -18.65 5.44 -1.51
C TYR A 806 -19.22 6.69 -0.88
N LYS A 807 -20.51 6.90 -1.05
CA LYS A 807 -21.24 8.06 -0.56
C LYS A 807 -22.57 7.66 0.05
N THR A 808 -22.96 8.33 1.16
CA THR A 808 -24.31 8.28 1.72
C THR A 808 -24.69 9.62 2.35
N ASN A 809 -25.98 9.95 2.40
CA ASN A 809 -26.46 11.16 3.07
C ASN A 809 -26.67 10.88 4.57
N VAL A 810 -26.19 11.78 5.43
CA VAL A 810 -26.24 11.64 6.90
C VAL A 810 -27.10 12.70 7.60
N ALA A 811 -27.86 13.51 6.88
CA ALA A 811 -28.66 14.60 7.42
C ALA A 811 -29.60 14.14 8.55
N HIS A 812 -30.24 12.97 8.37
CA HIS A 812 -31.14 12.41 9.37
C HIS A 812 -30.40 11.98 10.64
N PHE A 813 -29.17 11.48 10.53
CA PHE A 813 -28.35 11.15 11.71
C PHE A 813 -27.94 12.39 12.49
N GLN A 814 -27.58 13.48 11.79
CA GLN A 814 -27.18 14.74 12.41
C GLN A 814 -28.28 15.33 13.30
N SER A 815 -29.54 15.03 13.01
CA SER A 815 -30.69 15.45 13.82
C SER A 815 -31.00 14.53 15.00
N MET A 816 -30.27 13.40 15.17
CA MET A 816 -30.49 12.47 16.27
C MET A 816 -29.97 13.04 17.60
N THR A 817 -30.86 13.05 18.61
CA THR A 817 -30.53 13.41 20.00
C THR A 817 -30.71 12.20 20.90
N ALA A 818 -30.13 12.21 22.09
CA ALA A 818 -30.32 11.16 23.08
C ALA A 818 -31.83 10.88 23.35
N SER A 819 -32.66 11.91 23.37
CA SER A 819 -34.13 11.78 23.52
C SER A 819 -34.79 11.08 22.32
N LYS A 820 -34.31 11.32 21.09
CA LYS A 820 -34.83 10.64 19.89
C LYS A 820 -34.39 9.20 19.84
N MET A 821 -33.15 8.89 20.27
CA MET A 821 -32.61 7.53 20.30
C MET A 821 -33.40 6.57 21.20
N ASN A 822 -34.08 7.10 22.21
CA ASN A 822 -34.88 6.32 23.15
C ASN A 822 -36.37 6.15 22.70
N LYS A 823 -36.74 6.61 21.50
CA LYS A 823 -38.10 6.45 20.96
C LYS A 823 -38.21 5.22 20.06
N ASP A 824 -39.34 4.53 20.14
CA ASP A 824 -39.61 3.39 19.26
C ASP A 824 -39.70 3.79 17.78
N ILE A 825 -40.13 5.01 17.50
CA ILE A 825 -40.30 5.58 16.15
C ILE A 825 -39.80 7.02 16.14
N VAL A 826 -38.96 7.35 15.19
CA VAL A 826 -38.57 8.74 14.88
C VAL A 826 -38.94 9.06 13.43
N ILE A 827 -39.70 10.08 13.24
CA ILE A 827 -40.03 10.61 11.90
C ILE A 827 -39.16 11.82 11.65
N PHE A 828 -38.40 11.78 10.55
CA PHE A 828 -37.57 12.88 10.08
C PHE A 828 -38.37 13.75 9.09
N ASP A 829 -38.06 15.05 9.05
CA ASP A 829 -38.59 15.94 8.04
C ASP A 829 -38.16 15.48 6.66
N VAL A 830 -39.07 15.35 5.73
CA VAL A 830 -38.79 14.99 4.35
C VAL A 830 -38.39 16.27 3.61
N GLU A 831 -37.14 16.30 3.12
CA GLU A 831 -36.71 17.40 2.27
C GLU A 831 -37.54 17.45 1.00
N SER A 832 -37.96 18.67 0.59
CA SER A 832 -38.73 18.87 -0.64
C SER A 832 -37.85 18.51 -1.85
N VAL A 833 -38.20 17.44 -2.55
CA VAL A 833 -37.57 17.07 -3.80
C VAL A 833 -38.10 18.00 -4.89
N ARG A 834 -37.27 18.91 -5.38
CA ARG A 834 -37.55 19.58 -6.66
C ARG A 834 -37.35 18.58 -7.79
N ARG A 835 -38.41 18.29 -8.53
CA ARG A 835 -38.36 17.53 -9.78
C ARG A 835 -37.61 18.26 -10.90
#